data_90ed1cb3d738f51c20bd6641979b98fe
#
_entry.id   90ed1cb3d738f51c20bd6641979b98fe
#
_cell.length_a   1.000
_cell.length_b   1.000
_cell.length_c   1.000
_cell.angle_alpha   90.00
_cell.angle_beta   90.00
_cell.angle_gamma   90.00
#
_symmetry.space_group_name_H-M   'P 1'
#
loop_
_entity.id
_entity.type
_entity.pdbx_description
1 polymer ?
#
loop_
_entity_poly.entity_id
_entity_poly.type
_entity_poly.pdbx_seq_one_letter_code
_entity_poly.pdbx_strand_id
1 'polypeptide(L)'
;MYRKACALWLVLLLPALLLAGTTGKIKGKVLDRENGEPLPGANVSIDGTTLGGASDLNGEFIILNVPVGGYTLKCSFIGYRTMTVSSVRVNVDLTTELNFSLPSEAVELSAVEIVAERPLVNKNATNEVHIKSAEEIQNLPVRGYAAVAGLSAGVVQQAGNLYIRGGRADEVTFYVDGVYQNNPYNSARSGDLSSNSIEEVQVQNGGFNAEYGFANSGLIHTTTKTGNAKYSVSGEVISDEFLSEQDKNAGAFSYGYNLYNVAVSGPVPYTDNVRFFLAGERQFQRDRAPSSGLHPVLRNGLPSLAAGPLPGNVLARWNWNGNILIDVRPLQFKIGGNSTRDVQRNYSQRDALFNSDRVSRQETDTDSYYIKATHTLGPKTFYTATASYFRNEFELGDNVWFDNLEAYGDPARNYWLPGPGIQPTTNAFNADFWPEGWVFNTYQRNKSTFLGLKTDFTHQAGRVHELQAGFEYRYNTVRNYQILPMGLAALRATNPGLSDVDVYIAAFADNIGYDVFGKSEVNSGPDAARHPKLAAFYLQDKLEYNDLVVNVGLRVDYFDPATPQFEDPSKIRFLANGQIDPAQLVDGKSYTNLNPRLGMSFPVTDKTVFHAQYGKFTQQPVLNQLFISYAVFANNLQAGNFTQSGNPALEPVKTTSYELGFRQQVGDNASLDVTAFYREIRDLVQQRNIQADPVVYAAFVNGDYGTVKGLSATFDLRRTKNVAASAAYTLQYAGGTGSAGNEAQFINWLGTPPLYPTFVSPLDFDQRHTLTLNMDLRTSKDEGPALLGARPLSRVGLNLLFTLGSGFPYTPGHQRSAIFSAGPGAVPRPQAAINSAYTPFTYNLDARLDKSFTIAGLDMNVYLWAINILGAENVTAVFDQTGQPDNDGFLASPEGQAYVARDPSGRADDYYSAHVTRPLNYGVPRQFRLGLRFDLR
;
A
#
# COMPACT_ATOMS: atom_id res chain seq x y z
N MET A 1 -20.71 34.37 32.39
CA MET A 1 -21.35 33.10 32.79
C MET A 1 -22.10 32.43 31.64
N TYR A 2 -22.86 33.10 30.81
CA TYR A 2 -23.65 32.50 29.70
C TYR A 2 -22.83 31.80 28.60
N ARG A 3 -21.61 32.26 28.28
CA ARG A 3 -20.74 31.61 27.27
C ARG A 3 -20.19 30.24 27.71
N LYS A 4 -20.01 30.02 29.03
CA LYS A 4 -19.57 28.71 29.53
C LYS A 4 -20.72 27.71 29.68
N ALA A 5 -21.95 28.18 29.91
CA ALA A 5 -23.14 27.35 29.93
C ALA A 5 -23.52 26.85 28.51
N CYS A 6 -23.43 27.70 27.47
CA CYS A 6 -23.64 27.27 26.08
C CYS A 6 -22.61 26.24 25.60
N ALA A 7 -21.35 26.37 26.03
CA ALA A 7 -20.32 25.38 25.70
C ALA A 7 -20.59 24.02 26.38
N LEU A 8 -21.11 24.03 27.62
CA LEU A 8 -21.47 22.79 28.31
C LEU A 8 -22.71 22.11 27.72
N TRP A 9 -23.67 22.89 27.24
CA TRP A 9 -24.84 22.39 26.52
C TRP A 9 -24.50 21.87 25.11
N LEU A 10 -23.53 22.47 24.41
CA LEU A 10 -23.01 21.96 23.14
C LEU A 10 -22.26 20.63 23.33
N VAL A 11 -21.53 20.47 24.42
CA VAL A 11 -20.83 19.21 24.77
C VAL A 11 -21.81 18.11 25.19
N LEU A 12 -22.95 18.46 25.78
CA LEU A 12 -24.00 17.50 26.15
C LEU A 12 -24.95 17.14 25.01
N LEU A 13 -25.01 17.93 23.93
CA LEU A 13 -25.73 17.62 22.69
C LEU A 13 -24.89 16.86 21.64
N LEU A 14 -23.58 16.70 21.86
CA LEU A 14 -22.68 15.95 21.00
C LEU A 14 -22.87 14.41 20.95
N PRO A 15 -23.59 13.73 21.86
CA PRO A 15 -23.75 12.27 21.73
C PRO A 15 -24.78 11.82 20.68
N ALA A 16 -25.41 12.72 19.94
CA ALA A 16 -26.49 12.34 19.01
C ALA A 16 -26.09 12.10 17.54
N LEU A 17 -24.81 12.26 17.16
CA LEU A 17 -24.38 12.22 15.75
C LEU A 17 -23.03 11.51 15.58
N LEU A 18 -22.97 10.17 15.81
CA LEU A 18 -21.69 9.45 15.67
C LEU A 18 -21.85 8.03 15.09
N LEU A 19 -21.08 7.66 14.02
CA LEU A 19 -21.45 6.46 13.25
C LEU A 19 -20.47 5.96 12.17
N ALA A 20 -19.88 4.76 12.14
CA ALA A 20 -19.38 4.00 10.97
C ALA A 20 -19.08 2.52 11.14
N GLY A 21 -19.14 1.74 10.04
CA GLY A 21 -19.00 0.31 10.00
C GLY A 21 -17.76 -0.26 9.32
N THR A 22 -17.28 -1.42 9.80
CA THR A 22 -16.41 -2.38 9.13
C THR A 22 -17.07 -3.76 9.29
N THR A 23 -18.32 -3.85 8.93
CA THR A 23 -19.18 -5.01 9.17
C THR A 23 -19.98 -5.31 7.93
N GLY A 24 -20.53 -6.50 7.84
CA GLY A 24 -21.47 -6.86 6.81
C GLY A 24 -22.88 -7.06 7.36
N LYS A 25 -23.75 -7.50 6.50
CA LYS A 25 -25.17 -7.78 6.77
C LYS A 25 -25.51 -9.18 6.33
N ILE A 26 -26.35 -9.87 7.10
CA ILE A 26 -26.97 -11.14 6.68
C ILE A 26 -28.46 -10.90 6.49
N LYS A 27 -29.03 -11.31 5.35
CA LYS A 27 -30.47 -11.31 5.11
C LYS A 27 -30.91 -12.64 4.50
N GLY A 28 -32.19 -12.95 4.61
CA GLY A 28 -32.74 -14.15 3.97
C GLY A 28 -34.19 -14.40 4.34
N LYS A 29 -34.70 -15.57 3.97
CA LYS A 29 -36.04 -16.02 4.26
C LYS A 29 -36.03 -17.31 5.06
N VAL A 30 -37.01 -17.45 5.94
CA VAL A 30 -37.31 -18.68 6.66
C VAL A 30 -38.64 -19.23 6.16
N LEU A 31 -38.61 -20.40 5.55
CA LEU A 31 -39.74 -21.02 4.91
C LEU A 31 -39.97 -22.41 5.54
N ASP A 32 -41.19 -22.85 5.50
CA ASP A 32 -41.57 -24.26 5.73
C ASP A 32 -41.04 -25.08 4.53
N ARG A 33 -40.38 -26.18 4.84
CA ARG A 33 -39.78 -27.07 3.81
C ARG A 33 -40.84 -27.85 3.02
N GLU A 34 -42.00 -28.14 3.62
CA GLU A 34 -43.01 -29.02 3.03
C GLU A 34 -43.95 -28.25 2.09
N ASN A 35 -44.37 -27.06 2.47
CA ASN A 35 -45.33 -26.26 1.73
C ASN A 35 -44.78 -24.94 1.14
N GLY A 36 -43.55 -24.54 1.52
CA GLY A 36 -42.93 -23.31 1.04
C GLY A 36 -43.50 -22.04 1.68
N GLU A 37 -44.37 -22.13 2.68
CA GLU A 37 -44.97 -20.98 3.35
C GLU A 37 -43.94 -20.24 4.22
N PRO A 38 -44.01 -18.90 4.33
CA PRO A 38 -43.14 -18.15 5.21
C PRO A 38 -43.41 -18.47 6.69
N LEU A 39 -42.37 -18.54 7.51
CA LEU A 39 -42.43 -18.78 8.95
C LEU A 39 -42.17 -17.47 9.72
N PRO A 40 -43.23 -16.71 10.08
CA PRO A 40 -43.05 -15.45 10.82
C PRO A 40 -42.66 -15.71 12.28
N GLY A 41 -41.68 -14.92 12.79
CA GLY A 41 -41.22 -15.06 14.18
C GLY A 41 -40.17 -16.16 14.38
N ALA A 42 -39.68 -16.79 13.30
CA ALA A 42 -38.55 -17.71 13.40
C ALA A 42 -37.30 -16.94 13.87
N ASN A 43 -36.60 -17.52 14.84
CA ASN A 43 -35.38 -16.88 15.41
C ASN A 43 -34.14 -17.37 14.68
N VAL A 44 -33.40 -16.43 14.07
CA VAL A 44 -32.10 -16.69 13.42
C VAL A 44 -31.00 -16.06 14.28
N SER A 45 -30.09 -16.89 14.78
CA SER A 45 -28.98 -16.44 15.63
C SER A 45 -27.63 -16.88 15.08
N ILE A 46 -26.59 -16.07 15.32
CA ILE A 46 -25.20 -16.40 14.99
C ILE A 46 -24.59 -17.10 16.22
N ASP A 47 -24.19 -18.36 16.05
CA ASP A 47 -23.65 -19.18 17.14
C ASP A 47 -22.40 -18.55 17.77
N GLY A 48 -22.32 -18.62 19.10
CA GLY A 48 -21.20 -18.01 19.83
C GLY A 48 -21.23 -16.49 19.90
N THR A 49 -22.31 -15.84 19.45
CA THR A 49 -22.51 -14.39 19.54
C THR A 49 -23.88 -14.06 20.12
N THR A 50 -24.10 -12.77 20.36
CA THR A 50 -25.42 -12.27 20.76
C THR A 50 -26.21 -11.68 19.57
N LEU A 51 -25.69 -11.88 18.33
CA LEU A 51 -26.28 -11.35 17.08
C LEU A 51 -27.38 -12.28 16.59
N GLY A 52 -28.51 -11.70 16.20
CA GLY A 52 -29.61 -12.45 15.63
C GLY A 52 -30.76 -11.55 15.21
N GLY A 53 -31.75 -12.13 14.56
CA GLY A 53 -32.96 -11.45 14.13
C GLY A 53 -34.14 -12.42 14.04
N ALA A 54 -35.38 -11.94 14.21
CA ALA A 54 -36.57 -12.70 13.97
C ALA A 54 -37.09 -12.44 12.57
N SER A 55 -37.68 -13.46 11.93
CA SER A 55 -38.35 -13.32 10.65
C SER A 55 -39.66 -12.52 10.77
N ASP A 56 -39.97 -11.72 9.78
CA ASP A 56 -41.19 -10.93 9.70
C ASP A 56 -42.37 -11.76 9.13
N LEU A 57 -43.50 -11.08 8.85
CA LEU A 57 -44.70 -11.72 8.31
C LEU A 57 -44.51 -12.41 6.95
N ASN A 58 -43.47 -12.07 6.20
CA ASN A 58 -43.11 -12.72 4.93
C ASN A 58 -41.96 -13.73 5.11
N GLY A 59 -41.63 -14.07 6.34
CA GLY A 59 -40.49 -14.95 6.66
C GLY A 59 -39.14 -14.30 6.48
N GLU A 60 -39.03 -13.00 6.16
CA GLU A 60 -37.77 -12.31 5.90
C GLU A 60 -37.08 -11.91 7.21
N PHE A 61 -35.76 -12.13 7.31
CA PHE A 61 -34.95 -11.69 8.44
C PHE A 61 -33.73 -10.89 7.95
N ILE A 62 -33.27 -9.99 8.84
CA ILE A 62 -32.06 -9.17 8.61
C ILE A 62 -31.28 -9.15 9.91
N ILE A 63 -29.97 -9.39 9.81
CA ILE A 63 -29.00 -9.22 10.90
C ILE A 63 -27.97 -8.20 10.45
N LEU A 64 -28.00 -7.02 11.03
CA LEU A 64 -27.07 -5.91 10.74
C LEU A 64 -25.83 -5.99 11.63
N ASN A 65 -24.78 -5.26 11.25
CA ASN A 65 -23.56 -5.10 12.04
C ASN A 65 -22.90 -6.43 12.41
N VAL A 66 -22.80 -7.34 11.45
CA VAL A 66 -22.11 -8.62 11.63
C VAL A 66 -20.63 -8.40 11.31
N PRO A 67 -19.70 -8.62 12.25
CA PRO A 67 -18.27 -8.52 11.97
C PRO A 67 -17.85 -9.44 10.83
N VAL A 68 -16.78 -9.08 10.13
CA VAL A 68 -16.20 -9.93 9.07
C VAL A 68 -15.73 -11.25 9.65
N GLY A 69 -16.01 -12.35 8.97
CA GLY A 69 -15.59 -13.67 9.40
C GLY A 69 -16.49 -14.81 8.90
N GLY A 70 -16.13 -16.01 9.30
CA GLY A 70 -16.92 -17.22 9.05
C GLY A 70 -17.78 -17.58 10.29
N TYR A 71 -19.04 -17.80 10.09
CA TYR A 71 -20.01 -18.01 11.17
C TYR A 71 -20.84 -19.30 10.98
N THR A 72 -21.37 -19.79 12.09
CA THR A 72 -22.44 -20.80 12.12
C THR A 72 -23.73 -20.10 12.52
N LEU A 73 -24.75 -20.19 11.70
CA LEU A 73 -26.08 -19.66 11.99
C LEU A 73 -27.03 -20.78 12.41
N LYS A 74 -27.88 -20.49 13.40
CA LYS A 74 -28.94 -21.38 13.87
C LYS A 74 -30.30 -20.72 13.64
N CYS A 75 -31.20 -21.43 12.98
CA CYS A 75 -32.58 -21.02 12.81
C CYS A 75 -33.51 -21.96 13.57
N SER A 76 -34.38 -21.43 14.43
CA SER A 76 -35.35 -22.18 15.25
C SER A 76 -36.73 -21.54 15.17
N PHE A 77 -37.74 -22.39 15.11
CA PHE A 77 -39.14 -21.99 15.17
C PHE A 77 -39.97 -23.07 15.92
N ILE A 78 -41.01 -22.68 16.64
CA ILE A 78 -41.85 -23.60 17.42
C ILE A 78 -42.55 -24.60 16.50
N GLY A 79 -42.41 -25.90 16.77
CA GLY A 79 -42.95 -26.97 15.95
C GLY A 79 -42.08 -27.37 14.75
N TYR A 80 -40.91 -26.79 14.64
CA TYR A 80 -39.92 -27.09 13.59
C TYR A 80 -38.56 -27.43 14.19
N ARG A 81 -37.78 -28.20 13.45
CA ARG A 81 -36.43 -28.53 13.84
C ARG A 81 -35.48 -27.38 13.66
N THR A 82 -34.59 -27.24 14.62
CA THR A 82 -33.49 -26.30 14.51
C THR A 82 -32.58 -26.70 13.36
N MET A 83 -32.37 -25.78 12.43
CA MET A 83 -31.44 -25.90 11.31
C MET A 83 -30.20 -25.10 11.60
N THR A 84 -29.03 -25.73 11.43
CA THR A 84 -27.72 -25.11 11.60
C THR A 84 -27.03 -25.04 10.27
N VAL A 85 -26.52 -23.87 9.89
CA VAL A 85 -25.74 -23.63 8.67
C VAL A 85 -24.37 -23.14 9.08
N SER A 86 -23.35 -23.96 8.86
CA SER A 86 -21.94 -23.63 9.15
C SER A 86 -21.26 -22.99 7.96
N SER A 87 -20.08 -22.37 8.19
CA SER A 87 -19.24 -21.72 7.16
C SER A 87 -19.88 -20.55 6.41
N VAL A 88 -20.84 -19.86 7.04
CA VAL A 88 -21.45 -18.64 6.46
C VAL A 88 -20.44 -17.50 6.51
N ARG A 89 -19.98 -17.03 5.36
CA ARG A 89 -18.98 -15.95 5.26
C ARG A 89 -19.65 -14.59 5.21
N VAL A 90 -19.20 -13.67 6.06
CA VAL A 90 -19.59 -12.25 6.05
C VAL A 90 -18.38 -11.42 5.68
N ASN A 91 -18.54 -10.53 4.70
CA ASN A 91 -17.50 -9.62 4.21
C ASN A 91 -17.88 -8.17 4.49
N VAL A 92 -16.86 -7.25 4.48
CA VAL A 92 -17.08 -5.81 4.71
C VAL A 92 -18.06 -5.24 3.67
N ASP A 93 -19.02 -4.42 4.13
CA ASP A 93 -19.98 -3.62 3.32
C ASP A 93 -20.87 -4.45 2.37
N LEU A 94 -20.81 -5.77 2.47
CA LEU A 94 -21.59 -6.67 1.63
C LEU A 94 -22.73 -7.32 2.40
N THR A 95 -23.79 -7.68 1.65
CA THR A 95 -24.91 -8.45 2.14
C THR A 95 -24.71 -9.93 1.83
N THR A 96 -24.68 -10.78 2.86
CA THR A 96 -24.72 -12.24 2.72
C THR A 96 -26.17 -12.70 2.72
N GLU A 97 -26.60 -13.37 1.67
CA GLU A 97 -27.93 -13.95 1.58
C GLU A 97 -27.92 -15.40 2.06
N LEU A 98 -28.86 -15.75 2.95
CA LEU A 98 -28.98 -17.09 3.50
C LEU A 98 -30.45 -17.42 3.76
N ASN A 99 -31.02 -18.42 3.07
CA ASN A 99 -32.38 -18.87 3.27
C ASN A 99 -32.40 -20.15 4.09
N PHE A 100 -33.41 -20.29 4.93
CA PHE A 100 -33.67 -21.45 5.72
C PHE A 100 -34.99 -22.11 5.29
N SER A 101 -34.98 -23.45 5.08
CA SER A 101 -36.19 -24.25 4.85
C SER A 101 -36.28 -25.25 5.97
N LEU A 102 -37.10 -24.94 7.00
CA LEU A 102 -37.22 -25.73 8.21
C LEU A 102 -38.12 -26.95 8.00
N PRO A 103 -37.66 -28.16 8.32
CA PRO A 103 -38.51 -29.35 8.34
C PRO A 103 -39.35 -29.37 9.60
N SER A 104 -40.60 -29.84 9.48
CA SER A 104 -41.52 -30.10 10.63
C SER A 104 -40.91 -31.09 11.61
N GLU A 105 -41.20 -30.93 12.92
CA GLU A 105 -40.63 -31.76 13.98
C GLU A 105 -41.14 -33.22 13.96
N ALA A 106 -42.19 -33.50 13.20
CA ALA A 106 -42.89 -34.81 13.18
C ALA A 106 -42.09 -35.94 12.49
N VAL A 107 -40.95 -35.69 11.83
CA VAL A 107 -40.34 -36.66 10.91
C VAL A 107 -39.05 -37.32 11.35
N GLU A 108 -38.18 -36.76 12.20
CA GLU A 108 -36.91 -37.40 12.70
C GLU A 108 -36.22 -36.67 13.88
N LEU A 109 -35.30 -37.33 14.60
CA LEU A 109 -34.77 -36.94 15.92
C LEU A 109 -33.45 -36.15 15.94
N SER A 110 -32.82 -35.76 14.82
CA SER A 110 -31.52 -35.08 14.79
C SER A 110 -31.58 -33.69 14.17
N ALA A 111 -30.78 -32.75 14.68
CA ALA A 111 -30.58 -31.42 14.07
C ALA A 111 -30.02 -31.55 12.64
N VAL A 112 -30.48 -30.69 11.74
CA VAL A 112 -29.96 -30.65 10.34
C VAL A 112 -28.79 -29.69 10.30
N GLU A 113 -27.59 -30.19 9.98
CA GLU A 113 -26.41 -29.38 9.76
C GLU A 113 -26.10 -29.29 8.26
N ILE A 114 -25.98 -28.12 7.75
CA ILE A 114 -25.60 -27.80 6.34
C ILE A 114 -24.38 -26.91 6.34
N VAL A 115 -23.45 -27.17 5.43
CA VAL A 115 -22.34 -26.27 5.17
C VAL A 115 -22.79 -25.24 4.13
N ALA A 116 -22.67 -23.94 4.43
CA ALA A 116 -23.03 -22.89 3.49
C ALA A 116 -22.07 -22.90 2.29
N GLU A 117 -22.62 -22.84 1.11
CA GLU A 117 -21.84 -22.57 -0.09
C GLU A 117 -21.79 -21.06 -0.34
N ARG A 118 -20.57 -20.53 -0.52
CA ARG A 118 -20.40 -19.11 -0.89
C ARG A 118 -21.08 -18.86 -2.25
N PRO A 119 -21.96 -17.83 -2.39
CA PRO A 119 -22.51 -17.48 -3.68
C PRO A 119 -21.40 -17.20 -4.69
N LEU A 120 -21.50 -17.75 -5.89
CA LEU A 120 -20.54 -17.52 -6.98
C LEU A 120 -20.62 -16.10 -7.53
N VAL A 121 -21.82 -15.53 -7.53
CA VAL A 121 -22.11 -14.20 -8.02
C VAL A 121 -22.70 -13.39 -6.87
N ASN A 122 -22.05 -12.29 -6.52
CA ASN A 122 -22.59 -11.35 -5.53
C ASN A 122 -23.53 -10.36 -6.24
N LYS A 123 -24.84 -10.54 -6.01
CA LYS A 123 -25.89 -9.68 -6.60
C LYS A 123 -25.91 -8.28 -5.97
N ASN A 124 -25.35 -8.12 -4.78
CA ASN A 124 -25.46 -6.89 -3.98
C ASN A 124 -24.26 -5.94 -4.14
N ALA A 125 -23.21 -6.31 -4.87
CA ALA A 125 -22.08 -5.45 -5.13
C ALA A 125 -22.31 -4.63 -6.40
N THR A 126 -22.32 -3.31 -6.27
CA THR A 126 -22.52 -2.36 -7.36
C THR A 126 -21.22 -1.96 -8.08
N ASN A 127 -20.06 -2.41 -7.57
CA ASN A 127 -18.73 -2.12 -8.09
C ASN A 127 -17.89 -3.40 -8.22
N GLU A 128 -16.71 -3.28 -8.82
CA GLU A 128 -15.73 -4.37 -8.85
C GLU A 128 -15.01 -4.47 -7.50
N VAL A 129 -15.16 -5.58 -6.82
CA VAL A 129 -14.57 -5.88 -5.51
C VAL A 129 -13.90 -7.24 -5.54
N HIS A 130 -12.61 -7.29 -5.19
CA HIS A 130 -11.86 -8.52 -5.05
C HIS A 130 -11.60 -8.82 -3.59
N ILE A 131 -11.94 -10.00 -3.14
CA ILE A 131 -11.85 -10.40 -1.74
C ILE A 131 -11.00 -11.66 -1.63
N LYS A 132 -9.98 -11.63 -0.80
CA LYS A 132 -9.17 -12.78 -0.40
C LYS A 132 -9.32 -13.04 1.09
N SER A 133 -9.80 -14.24 1.43
CA SER A 133 -9.99 -14.67 2.82
C SER A 133 -8.69 -15.16 3.44
N ALA A 134 -8.67 -15.25 4.79
CA ALA A 134 -7.55 -15.79 5.55
C ALA A 134 -7.11 -17.17 5.06
N GLU A 135 -8.05 -18.05 4.72
CA GLU A 135 -7.76 -19.40 4.22
C GLU A 135 -7.08 -19.36 2.86
N GLU A 136 -7.58 -18.54 1.92
CA GLU A 136 -6.95 -18.36 0.61
C GLU A 136 -5.54 -17.79 0.75
N ILE A 137 -5.36 -16.72 1.57
CA ILE A 137 -4.08 -16.05 1.80
C ILE A 137 -3.02 -17.02 2.35
N GLN A 138 -3.41 -17.90 3.27
CA GLN A 138 -2.50 -18.86 3.87
C GLN A 138 -1.94 -19.90 2.89
N ASN A 139 -2.69 -20.21 1.83
CA ASN A 139 -2.31 -21.17 0.81
C ASN A 139 -1.50 -20.56 -0.34
N LEU A 140 -1.52 -19.23 -0.48
CA LEU A 140 -0.77 -18.53 -1.53
C LEU A 140 0.75 -18.55 -1.28
N PRO A 141 1.57 -18.60 -2.32
CA PRO A 141 3.01 -18.43 -2.25
C PRO A 141 3.40 -16.94 -2.23
N VAL A 142 2.68 -16.11 -1.46
CA VAL A 142 2.95 -14.67 -1.26
C VAL A 142 2.67 -14.28 0.18
N ARG A 143 3.29 -13.19 0.66
CA ARG A 143 3.15 -12.71 2.03
C ARG A 143 2.85 -11.20 2.07
N GLY A 144 2.09 -10.82 3.10
CA GLY A 144 1.69 -9.44 3.35
C GLY A 144 0.46 -9.02 2.53
N TYR A 145 -0.35 -8.14 3.11
CA TYR A 145 -1.62 -7.72 2.52
C TYR A 145 -1.46 -6.96 1.19
N ALA A 146 -0.35 -6.21 1.03
CA ALA A 146 -0.09 -5.49 -0.21
C ALA A 146 0.25 -6.44 -1.38
N ALA A 147 1.05 -7.51 -1.13
CA ALA A 147 1.35 -8.51 -2.15
C ALA A 147 0.09 -9.30 -2.55
N VAL A 148 -0.77 -9.62 -1.59
CA VAL A 148 -2.07 -10.26 -1.85
C VAL A 148 -2.98 -9.35 -2.69
N ALA A 149 -3.04 -8.06 -2.36
CA ALA A 149 -3.81 -7.08 -3.14
C ALA A 149 -3.31 -6.96 -4.59
N GLY A 150 -1.99 -7.04 -4.78
CA GLY A 150 -1.35 -6.99 -6.09
C GLY A 150 -1.69 -8.14 -7.05
N LEU A 151 -2.31 -9.23 -6.55
CA LEU A 151 -2.78 -10.34 -7.38
C LEU A 151 -4.16 -10.08 -8.00
N SER A 152 -4.81 -8.98 -7.65
CA SER A 152 -6.16 -8.65 -8.14
C SER A 152 -6.10 -8.03 -9.53
N ALA A 153 -7.15 -8.26 -10.33
CA ALA A 153 -7.30 -7.57 -11.61
C ALA A 153 -7.32 -6.05 -11.37
N GLY A 154 -6.81 -5.25 -12.31
CA GLY A 154 -6.73 -3.79 -12.21
C GLY A 154 -5.61 -3.25 -11.34
N VAL A 155 -4.77 -4.11 -10.75
CA VAL A 155 -3.64 -3.71 -9.90
C VAL A 155 -2.32 -4.03 -10.61
N VAL A 156 -1.44 -3.03 -10.69
CA VAL A 156 -0.08 -3.15 -11.23
C VAL A 156 0.91 -2.99 -10.08
N GLN A 157 1.92 -3.84 -10.04
CA GLN A 157 3.04 -3.74 -9.09
C GLN A 157 4.32 -3.30 -9.81
N GLN A 158 4.93 -2.22 -9.33
CA GLN A 158 6.21 -1.74 -9.85
C GLN A 158 7.04 -1.14 -8.72
N ALA A 159 8.29 -1.55 -8.61
CA ALA A 159 9.24 -1.05 -7.60
C ALA A 159 8.69 -1.04 -6.16
N GLY A 160 7.89 -2.04 -5.78
CA GLY A 160 7.28 -2.16 -4.45
C GLY A 160 6.01 -1.33 -4.23
N ASN A 161 5.61 -0.51 -5.19
CA ASN A 161 4.38 0.27 -5.17
C ASN A 161 3.23 -0.47 -5.87
N LEU A 162 2.01 -0.12 -5.48
CA LEU A 162 0.78 -0.55 -6.13
C LEU A 162 0.16 0.62 -6.89
N TYR A 163 -0.25 0.36 -8.12
CA TYR A 163 -0.98 1.28 -8.98
C TYR A 163 -2.31 0.64 -9.33
N ILE A 164 -3.41 1.30 -9.02
CA ILE A 164 -4.75 0.76 -9.27
C ILE A 164 -5.38 1.51 -10.44
N ARG A 165 -5.75 0.77 -11.49
CA ARG A 165 -6.39 1.33 -12.70
C ARG A 165 -5.69 2.60 -13.18
N GLY A 166 -4.37 2.55 -13.33
CA GLY A 166 -3.56 3.63 -13.88
C GLY A 166 -3.56 4.93 -13.09
N GLY A 167 -3.94 4.93 -11.81
CA GLY A 167 -3.67 6.03 -10.90
C GLY A 167 -2.24 5.98 -10.38
N ARG A 168 -1.70 7.13 -9.93
CA ARG A 168 -0.38 7.19 -9.28
C ARG A 168 -0.36 6.38 -7.98
N ALA A 169 0.79 5.96 -7.50
CA ALA A 169 0.91 5.13 -6.30
C ALA A 169 0.42 5.85 -5.02
N ASP A 170 0.58 7.15 -4.93
CA ASP A 170 0.08 8.02 -3.86
C ASP A 170 -1.44 8.20 -3.87
N GLU A 171 -2.14 7.77 -4.93
CA GLU A 171 -3.60 7.76 -5.04
C GLU A 171 -4.25 6.49 -4.49
N VAL A 172 -3.46 5.47 -4.11
CA VAL A 172 -3.96 4.23 -3.49
C VAL A 172 -4.09 4.42 -1.99
N THR A 173 -5.26 4.14 -1.46
CA THR A 173 -5.54 4.28 -0.02
C THR A 173 -5.63 2.93 0.66
N PHE A 174 -4.96 2.81 1.81
CA PHE A 174 -4.93 1.61 2.63
C PHE A 174 -5.70 1.84 3.94
N TYR A 175 -6.54 0.87 4.29
CA TYR A 175 -7.24 0.82 5.56
C TYR A 175 -6.96 -0.50 6.29
N VAL A 176 -6.74 -0.43 7.60
CA VAL A 176 -6.70 -1.59 8.49
C VAL A 176 -7.78 -1.41 9.56
N ASP A 177 -8.71 -2.34 9.66
CA ASP A 177 -9.88 -2.28 10.55
C ASP A 177 -10.69 -0.97 10.43
N GLY A 178 -10.65 -0.33 9.24
CA GLY A 178 -11.32 0.93 8.96
C GLY A 178 -10.51 2.18 9.29
N VAL A 179 -9.26 2.03 9.76
CA VAL A 179 -8.33 3.15 10.05
C VAL A 179 -7.38 3.35 8.87
N TYR A 180 -7.24 4.59 8.45
CA TYR A 180 -6.33 5.01 7.38
C TYR A 180 -4.87 4.71 7.72
N GLN A 181 -4.10 4.15 6.77
CA GLN A 181 -2.73 3.64 6.98
C GLN A 181 -1.68 4.26 6.05
N ASN A 182 -2.02 5.27 5.25
CA ASN A 182 -1.00 5.97 4.47
C ASN A 182 -0.31 7.02 5.34
N ASN A 183 0.99 7.21 5.12
CA ASN A 183 1.75 8.29 5.75
C ASN A 183 1.20 9.65 5.29
N PRO A 184 0.77 10.53 6.19
CA PRO A 184 0.27 11.86 5.82
C PRO A 184 1.26 12.68 5.00
N TYR A 185 2.58 12.54 5.25
CA TYR A 185 3.62 13.36 4.61
C TYR A 185 3.76 13.08 3.11
N ASN A 186 3.82 11.80 2.72
CA ASN A 186 4.12 11.38 1.34
C ASN A 186 3.05 10.49 0.71
N SER A 187 1.93 10.26 1.38
CA SER A 187 0.82 9.38 0.96
C SER A 187 1.23 7.91 0.71
N ALA A 188 2.45 7.52 1.01
CA ALA A 188 2.90 6.14 0.85
C ALA A 188 2.24 5.21 1.87
N ARG A 189 2.09 3.95 1.51
CA ARG A 189 1.68 2.89 2.44
C ARG A 189 2.63 2.84 3.64
N SER A 190 2.08 2.80 4.85
CA SER A 190 2.87 2.72 6.08
C SER A 190 2.43 1.58 6.97
N GLY A 191 3.44 0.94 7.57
CA GLY A 191 3.23 -0.22 8.42
C GLY A 191 2.94 -1.49 7.65
N ASP A 192 3.13 -2.61 8.32
CA ASP A 192 2.82 -3.94 7.79
C ASP A 192 2.05 -4.72 8.86
N LEU A 193 1.48 -5.85 8.47
CA LEU A 193 0.73 -6.74 9.35
C LEU A 193 1.35 -8.13 9.32
N SER A 194 1.34 -8.79 10.46
CA SER A 194 1.58 -10.23 10.49
C SER A 194 0.58 -10.95 9.57
N SER A 195 1.08 -11.77 8.65
CA SER A 195 0.20 -12.47 7.69
C SER A 195 -0.81 -13.39 8.38
N ASN A 196 -0.49 -13.92 9.57
CA ASN A 196 -1.39 -14.75 10.35
C ASN A 196 -2.51 -13.97 11.05
N SER A 197 -2.40 -12.64 11.10
CA SER A 197 -3.43 -11.78 11.71
C SER A 197 -4.51 -11.33 10.74
N ILE A 198 -4.33 -11.54 9.45
CA ILE A 198 -5.26 -11.09 8.42
C ILE A 198 -6.46 -12.03 8.37
N GLU A 199 -7.66 -11.48 8.45
CA GLU A 199 -8.92 -12.19 8.24
C GLU A 199 -9.39 -12.04 6.78
N GLU A 200 -9.20 -10.85 6.19
CA GLU A 200 -9.66 -10.55 4.85
C GLU A 200 -8.84 -9.40 4.25
N VAL A 201 -8.50 -9.51 2.98
CA VAL A 201 -8.02 -8.39 2.15
C VAL A 201 -9.04 -8.15 1.06
N GLN A 202 -9.58 -6.94 1.01
CA GLN A 202 -10.52 -6.47 0.02
C GLN A 202 -9.88 -5.38 -0.82
N VAL A 203 -9.93 -5.52 -2.14
CA VAL A 203 -9.46 -4.52 -3.11
C VAL A 203 -10.67 -3.99 -3.88
N GLN A 204 -10.87 -2.68 -3.82
CA GLN A 204 -11.88 -1.96 -4.59
C GLN A 204 -11.15 -1.09 -5.62
N ASN A 205 -11.25 -1.45 -6.88
CA ASN A 205 -10.48 -0.82 -7.96
C ASN A 205 -11.01 0.54 -8.41
N GLY A 206 -11.93 1.11 -7.70
CA GLY A 206 -12.64 2.33 -7.98
C GLY A 206 -14.09 2.16 -7.61
N GLY A 207 -14.89 3.18 -7.86
CA GLY A 207 -16.30 3.06 -7.65
C GLY A 207 -16.74 2.81 -6.23
N PHE A 208 -15.95 3.15 -5.24
CA PHE A 208 -16.27 2.90 -3.82
C PHE A 208 -17.34 3.85 -3.29
N ASN A 209 -18.03 3.40 -2.25
CA ASN A 209 -19.15 4.08 -1.60
C ASN A 209 -18.78 5.44 -1.01
N ALA A 210 -19.78 6.27 -0.68
CA ALA A 210 -19.58 7.64 -0.20
C ALA A 210 -18.90 7.70 1.18
N GLU A 211 -18.93 6.63 1.96
CA GLU A 211 -18.23 6.50 3.25
C GLU A 211 -16.69 6.56 3.12
N TYR A 212 -16.15 6.23 1.96
CA TYR A 212 -14.73 6.28 1.66
C TYR A 212 -14.39 7.56 0.89
N GLY A 213 -13.31 8.23 1.29
CA GLY A 213 -12.86 9.45 0.64
C GLY A 213 -11.37 9.65 0.77
N PHE A 214 -10.90 10.81 0.32
CA PHE A 214 -9.47 11.14 0.27
C PHE A 214 -8.65 10.09 -0.50
N ALA A 215 -9.28 9.50 -1.51
CA ALA A 215 -8.74 8.46 -2.36
C ALA A 215 -9.21 8.68 -3.79
N ASN A 216 -8.34 8.51 -4.77
CA ASN A 216 -8.65 8.71 -6.18
C ASN A 216 -8.64 7.41 -6.98
N SER A 217 -7.66 6.52 -6.76
CA SER A 217 -7.49 5.36 -7.64
C SER A 217 -8.17 4.11 -7.15
N GLY A 218 -7.93 3.70 -5.93
CA GLY A 218 -8.54 2.51 -5.34
C GLY A 218 -8.30 2.38 -3.85
N LEU A 219 -9.00 1.43 -3.23
CA LEU A 219 -8.94 1.14 -1.82
C LEU A 219 -8.46 -0.28 -1.58
N ILE A 220 -7.57 -0.45 -0.61
CA ILE A 220 -7.19 -1.75 -0.07
C ILE A 220 -7.61 -1.76 1.40
N HIS A 221 -8.63 -2.54 1.69
CA HIS A 221 -9.17 -2.68 3.03
C HIS A 221 -8.76 -4.03 3.62
N THR A 222 -8.02 -4.01 4.71
CA THR A 222 -7.57 -5.21 5.42
C THR A 222 -8.29 -5.28 6.76
N THR A 223 -8.95 -6.40 7.01
CA THR A 223 -9.57 -6.69 8.31
C THR A 223 -8.70 -7.66 9.08
N THR A 224 -8.42 -7.36 10.34
CA THR A 224 -7.65 -8.24 11.21
C THR A 224 -8.58 -9.22 11.95
N LYS A 225 -8.05 -10.41 12.28
CA LYS A 225 -8.73 -11.39 13.12
C LYS A 225 -9.10 -10.80 14.47
N THR A 226 -10.19 -11.27 15.04
CA THR A 226 -10.64 -10.95 16.39
C THR A 226 -10.52 -12.16 17.29
N GLY A 227 -10.60 -11.95 18.61
CA GLY A 227 -10.55 -13.05 19.58
C GLY A 227 -11.67 -14.07 19.40
N ASN A 228 -11.32 -15.32 19.46
CA ASN A 228 -12.24 -16.46 19.40
C ASN A 228 -12.91 -16.75 20.76
N ALA A 229 -13.99 -17.55 20.75
CA ALA A 229 -14.64 -18.03 21.98
C ALA A 229 -13.80 -19.08 22.73
N LYS A 230 -12.83 -19.70 22.05
CA LYS A 230 -11.85 -20.65 22.61
C LYS A 230 -10.44 -20.13 22.43
N TYR A 231 -9.55 -20.52 23.33
CA TYR A 231 -8.13 -20.22 23.16
C TYR A 231 -7.59 -20.91 21.91
N SER A 232 -6.81 -20.16 21.16
CA SER A 232 -6.05 -20.70 20.04
C SER A 232 -4.65 -20.06 20.00
N VAL A 233 -3.66 -20.87 19.66
CA VAL A 233 -2.28 -20.45 19.48
C VAL A 233 -1.83 -20.95 18.12
N SER A 234 -1.26 -20.08 17.33
CA SER A 234 -0.63 -20.47 16.06
C SER A 234 0.77 -19.91 15.99
N GLY A 235 1.67 -20.65 15.36
CA GLY A 235 3.01 -20.19 15.09
C GLY A 235 3.48 -20.64 13.73
N GLU A 236 4.45 -19.90 13.17
CA GLU A 236 5.03 -20.19 11.86
C GLU A 236 6.48 -19.76 11.81
N VAL A 237 7.30 -20.62 11.24
CA VAL A 237 8.72 -20.36 10.97
C VAL A 237 8.98 -20.63 9.51
N ILE A 238 9.66 -19.69 8.83
CA ILE A 238 10.06 -19.85 7.43
C ILE A 238 11.53 -19.47 7.32
N SER A 239 12.33 -20.27 6.62
CA SER A 239 13.74 -19.99 6.39
C SER A 239 14.21 -20.51 5.04
N ASP A 240 15.24 -19.88 4.47
CA ASP A 240 15.99 -20.36 3.30
C ASP A 240 17.43 -20.77 3.65
N GLU A 241 17.81 -20.74 4.93
CA GLU A 241 19.18 -21.00 5.40
C GLU A 241 19.65 -22.47 5.27
N PHE A 242 18.78 -23.36 4.75
CA PHE A 242 19.20 -24.69 4.33
C PHE A 242 19.94 -24.68 2.98
N LEU A 243 19.95 -23.56 2.28
CA LEU A 243 20.73 -23.29 1.08
C LEU A 243 22.05 -22.60 1.43
N SER A 244 23.01 -22.63 0.51
CA SER A 244 24.26 -21.88 0.62
C SER A 244 24.08 -20.44 0.11
N GLU A 245 24.82 -19.50 0.70
CA GLU A 245 24.93 -18.12 0.23
C GLU A 245 25.93 -17.98 -0.93
N GLN A 246 26.90 -18.87 -0.99
CA GLN A 246 28.03 -18.80 -1.93
C GLN A 246 27.83 -19.70 -3.14
N ASP A 247 27.15 -20.82 -2.96
CA ASP A 247 26.98 -21.83 -3.99
C ASP A 247 25.53 -22.01 -4.35
N LYS A 248 25.22 -22.08 -5.65
CA LYS A 248 23.87 -22.39 -6.14
C LYS A 248 23.51 -23.85 -5.88
N ASN A 249 22.51 -24.07 -5.04
CA ASN A 249 21.90 -25.38 -4.84
C ASN A 249 20.53 -25.42 -5.50
N ALA A 250 20.28 -26.38 -6.39
CA ALA A 250 19.07 -26.45 -7.20
C ALA A 250 18.78 -25.15 -8.01
N GLY A 251 19.84 -24.39 -8.34
CA GLY A 251 19.75 -23.14 -9.07
C GLY A 251 19.35 -21.93 -8.21
N ALA A 252 19.38 -22.02 -6.90
CA ALA A 252 19.07 -20.96 -5.96
C ALA A 252 20.20 -20.77 -4.92
N PHE A 253 20.26 -19.55 -4.36
CA PHE A 253 21.08 -19.20 -3.18
C PHE A 253 20.20 -19.03 -1.95
N SER A 254 20.78 -19.05 -0.75
CA SER A 254 20.17 -18.46 0.42
C SER A 254 20.33 -16.94 0.37
N TYR A 255 19.24 -16.22 0.58
CA TYR A 255 19.21 -14.74 0.70
C TYR A 255 19.04 -14.32 2.16
N GLY A 256 19.22 -15.26 3.11
CA GLY A 256 19.09 -15.04 4.53
C GLY A 256 17.68 -14.69 4.97
N TYR A 257 16.67 -15.29 4.30
CA TYR A 257 15.27 -15.08 4.66
C TYR A 257 14.90 -15.87 5.91
N ASN A 258 14.51 -15.18 6.96
CA ASN A 258 14.00 -15.76 8.20
C ASN A 258 12.75 -15.02 8.65
N LEU A 259 11.67 -15.75 8.89
CA LEU A 259 10.42 -15.22 9.41
C LEU A 259 9.94 -16.10 10.57
N TYR A 260 9.63 -15.45 11.68
CA TYR A 260 9.04 -16.03 12.88
C TYR A 260 7.74 -15.31 13.19
N ASN A 261 6.66 -16.06 13.31
CA ASN A 261 5.35 -15.53 13.59
C ASN A 261 4.68 -16.31 14.72
N VAL A 262 4.00 -15.58 15.61
CA VAL A 262 3.17 -16.16 16.67
C VAL A 262 1.89 -15.36 16.78
N ALA A 263 0.75 -16.05 16.89
CA ALA A 263 -0.52 -15.41 17.19
C ALA A 263 -1.25 -16.18 18.29
N VAL A 264 -1.88 -15.44 19.20
CA VAL A 264 -2.66 -15.95 20.33
C VAL A 264 -4.01 -15.26 20.36
N SER A 265 -5.08 -16.04 20.55
CA SER A 265 -6.42 -15.48 20.70
C SER A 265 -7.27 -16.29 21.67
N GLY A 266 -8.30 -15.65 22.23
CA GLY A 266 -9.21 -16.33 23.12
C GLY A 266 -10.06 -15.38 23.97
N PRO A 267 -10.89 -15.94 24.89
CA PRO A 267 -11.59 -15.14 25.88
C PRO A 267 -10.62 -14.64 26.96
N VAL A 268 -10.91 -13.46 27.50
CA VAL A 268 -10.19 -12.99 28.71
C VAL A 268 -10.68 -13.82 29.91
N PRO A 269 -9.77 -14.38 30.74
CA PRO A 269 -10.18 -15.19 31.89
C PRO A 269 -11.24 -14.52 32.76
N TYR A 270 -12.20 -15.31 33.24
CA TYR A 270 -13.32 -14.88 34.09
C TYR A 270 -14.32 -13.91 33.43
N THR A 271 -14.30 -13.79 32.07
CA THR A 271 -15.25 -12.97 31.32
C THR A 271 -15.73 -13.72 30.09
N ASP A 272 -17.05 -13.68 29.82
CA ASP A 272 -17.62 -14.27 28.59
C ASP A 272 -17.70 -13.24 27.45
N ASN A 273 -17.65 -11.95 27.79
CA ASN A 273 -17.91 -10.84 26.89
C ASN A 273 -16.64 -10.14 26.39
N VAL A 274 -15.47 -10.55 26.85
CA VAL A 274 -14.20 -9.93 26.46
C VAL A 274 -13.31 -10.96 25.79
N ARG A 275 -12.87 -10.64 24.57
CA ARG A 275 -12.02 -11.51 23.77
C ARG A 275 -10.82 -10.72 23.26
N PHE A 276 -9.69 -11.39 23.10
CA PHE A 276 -8.47 -10.76 22.61
C PHE A 276 -7.86 -11.54 21.45
N PHE A 277 -7.17 -10.83 20.61
CA PHE A 277 -6.28 -11.35 19.57
C PHE A 277 -4.97 -10.57 19.63
N LEU A 278 -3.84 -11.26 19.59
CA LEU A 278 -2.49 -10.67 19.54
C LEU A 278 -1.63 -11.48 18.58
N ALA A 279 -0.91 -10.81 17.69
CA ALA A 279 0.06 -11.42 16.80
C ALA A 279 1.36 -10.61 16.78
N GLY A 280 2.48 -11.33 16.69
CA GLY A 280 3.82 -10.79 16.53
C GLY A 280 4.55 -11.50 15.41
N GLU A 281 5.28 -10.74 14.60
CA GLU A 281 6.08 -11.29 13.51
C GLU A 281 7.45 -10.61 13.49
N ARG A 282 8.50 -11.40 13.36
CA ARG A 282 9.84 -10.92 13.06
C ARG A 282 10.27 -11.44 11.70
N GLN A 283 10.71 -10.55 10.82
CA GLN A 283 11.29 -10.85 9.53
C GLN A 283 12.72 -10.32 9.48
N PHE A 284 13.62 -11.15 8.97
CA PHE A 284 14.98 -10.77 8.66
C PHE A 284 15.32 -11.25 7.25
N GLN A 285 16.01 -10.42 6.48
CA GLN A 285 16.53 -10.78 5.16
C GLN A 285 17.90 -10.14 4.99
N ARG A 286 18.88 -10.91 4.58
CA ARG A 286 20.21 -10.40 4.24
C ARG A 286 20.19 -9.65 2.93
N ASP A 287 19.38 -10.12 2.00
CA ASP A 287 19.04 -9.42 0.76
C ASP A 287 17.52 -9.28 0.66
N ARG A 288 17.01 -8.04 0.84
CA ARG A 288 15.57 -7.75 0.84
C ARG A 288 14.94 -7.73 -0.55
N ALA A 289 15.76 -7.58 -1.60
CA ALA A 289 15.34 -7.53 -2.98
C ALA A 289 16.28 -8.35 -3.88
N PRO A 290 16.30 -9.70 -3.70
CA PRO A 290 17.15 -10.55 -4.51
C PRO A 290 16.88 -10.36 -5.99
N SER A 291 17.95 -10.36 -6.79
CA SER A 291 17.86 -10.16 -8.23
C SER A 291 18.49 -11.33 -8.98
N SER A 292 17.92 -11.65 -10.15
CA SER A 292 18.49 -12.62 -11.10
C SER A 292 19.61 -12.05 -11.97
N GLY A 293 19.83 -10.73 -11.92
CA GLY A 293 20.85 -10.04 -12.69
C GLY A 293 22.27 -10.45 -12.32
N LEU A 294 23.18 -10.26 -13.25
CA LEU A 294 24.61 -10.47 -13.03
C LEU A 294 25.14 -9.43 -12.03
N HIS A 295 26.10 -9.85 -11.19
CA HIS A 295 26.81 -8.96 -10.30
C HIS A 295 27.99 -8.31 -11.01
N PRO A 296 28.34 -7.06 -10.65
CA PRO A 296 29.53 -6.41 -11.17
C PRO A 296 30.80 -7.24 -10.90
N VAL A 297 31.51 -7.59 -11.93
CA VAL A 297 32.76 -8.34 -11.87
C VAL A 297 33.84 -7.53 -12.55
N LEU A 298 34.91 -7.22 -11.78
CA LEU A 298 36.10 -6.64 -12.34
C LEU A 298 37.13 -7.73 -12.64
N ARG A 299 37.78 -7.63 -13.77
CA ARG A 299 38.83 -8.58 -14.19
C ARG A 299 40.18 -8.21 -13.53
N ASN A 300 41.19 -9.03 -13.76
CA ASN A 300 42.59 -8.73 -13.40
C ASN A 300 42.86 -8.51 -11.91
N GLY A 301 42.18 -9.25 -11.02
CA GLY A 301 42.44 -9.20 -9.57
C GLY A 301 41.88 -7.97 -8.84
N LEU A 302 41.02 -7.22 -9.51
CA LEU A 302 40.27 -6.12 -8.90
C LEU A 302 39.07 -6.68 -8.10
N PRO A 303 38.51 -5.91 -7.14
CA PRO A 303 37.34 -6.32 -6.39
C PRO A 303 36.16 -6.70 -7.29
N SER A 304 35.46 -7.76 -6.96
CA SER A 304 34.23 -8.16 -7.64
C SER A 304 33.18 -8.57 -6.64
N LEU A 305 31.91 -8.35 -6.95
CA LEU A 305 30.84 -8.88 -6.13
C LEU A 305 30.67 -10.36 -6.38
N ALA A 306 30.66 -11.15 -5.28
CA ALA A 306 30.29 -12.55 -5.36
C ALA A 306 28.84 -12.70 -5.85
N ALA A 307 28.55 -13.79 -6.57
CA ALA A 307 27.17 -14.15 -6.85
C ALA A 307 26.43 -14.47 -5.54
N GLY A 308 25.12 -14.28 -5.53
CA GLY A 308 24.30 -14.51 -4.34
C GLY A 308 23.66 -13.23 -3.79
N PRO A 309 23.57 -13.06 -2.47
CA PRO A 309 22.99 -11.87 -1.86
C PRO A 309 23.74 -10.58 -2.20
N LEU A 310 23.00 -9.52 -2.52
CA LEU A 310 23.58 -8.19 -2.73
C LEU A 310 24.07 -7.60 -1.42
N PRO A 311 25.31 -7.07 -1.35
CA PRO A 311 25.84 -6.50 -0.14
C PRO A 311 25.11 -5.22 0.25
N GLY A 312 24.90 -5.01 1.56
CA GLY A 312 24.23 -3.80 2.04
C GLY A 312 22.76 -3.69 1.64
N ASN A 313 22.05 -4.80 1.40
CA ASN A 313 20.63 -4.80 1.02
C ASN A 313 19.76 -5.52 2.06
N VAL A 314 19.84 -5.11 3.30
CA VAL A 314 19.28 -5.81 4.46
C VAL A 314 17.89 -5.31 4.82
N LEU A 315 17.03 -6.19 5.32
CA LEU A 315 15.78 -5.88 6.00
C LEU A 315 15.73 -6.56 7.36
N ALA A 316 15.40 -5.81 8.40
CA ALA A 316 15.02 -6.32 9.72
C ALA A 316 13.71 -5.65 10.15
N ARG A 317 12.64 -6.42 10.30
CA ARG A 317 11.30 -5.92 10.59
C ARG A 317 10.69 -6.64 11.78
N TRP A 318 9.99 -5.87 12.61
CA TRP A 318 9.09 -6.33 13.64
C TRP A 318 7.69 -5.80 13.38
N ASN A 319 6.71 -6.68 13.35
CA ASN A 319 5.29 -6.34 13.27
C ASN A 319 4.58 -6.84 14.51
N TRP A 320 3.79 -5.98 15.13
CA TRP A 320 2.88 -6.31 16.22
C TRP A 320 1.49 -5.80 15.86
N ASN A 321 0.50 -6.62 16.04
CA ASN A 321 -0.88 -6.19 15.89
C ASN A 321 -1.78 -6.98 16.83
N GLY A 322 -2.83 -6.31 17.31
CA GLY A 322 -3.79 -6.96 18.20
C GLY A 322 -5.00 -6.11 18.43
N ASN A 323 -6.02 -6.77 18.99
CA ASN A 323 -7.25 -6.11 19.41
C ASN A 323 -7.90 -6.81 20.57
N ILE A 324 -8.71 -6.06 21.30
CA ILE A 324 -9.61 -6.53 22.35
C ILE A 324 -11.02 -6.18 21.92
N LEU A 325 -11.90 -7.16 21.91
CA LEU A 325 -13.32 -7.01 21.67
C LEU A 325 -14.08 -7.14 22.98
N ILE A 326 -14.87 -6.14 23.34
CA ILE A 326 -15.73 -6.09 24.52
C ILE A 326 -17.17 -6.00 24.04
N ASP A 327 -17.96 -7.06 24.24
CA ASP A 327 -19.37 -7.13 23.82
C ASP A 327 -20.30 -7.05 25.03
N VAL A 328 -20.76 -5.85 25.35
CA VAL A 328 -21.66 -5.52 26.46
C VAL A 328 -22.92 -4.87 25.92
N ARG A 329 -23.69 -5.65 25.19
CA ARG A 329 -24.86 -5.14 24.49
C ARG A 329 -25.79 -4.26 25.35
N PRO A 330 -26.26 -3.16 24.70
CA PRO A 330 -26.26 -2.82 23.28
C PRO A 330 -24.95 -2.20 22.76
N LEU A 331 -23.93 -2.12 23.58
CA LEU A 331 -22.62 -1.54 23.26
C LEU A 331 -21.58 -2.63 22.98
N GLN A 332 -20.77 -2.41 21.95
CA GLN A 332 -19.60 -3.21 21.64
C GLN A 332 -18.39 -2.28 21.43
N PHE A 333 -17.26 -2.62 22.03
CA PHE A 333 -16.02 -1.89 21.86
C PHE A 333 -14.96 -2.79 21.23
N LYS A 334 -14.28 -2.31 20.19
CA LYS A 334 -13.05 -2.91 19.66
C LYS A 334 -11.91 -1.92 19.85
N ILE A 335 -10.93 -2.28 20.68
CA ILE A 335 -9.73 -1.51 20.95
C ILE A 335 -8.59 -2.25 20.29
N GLY A 336 -7.86 -1.62 19.39
CA GLY A 336 -6.82 -2.33 18.67
C GLY A 336 -5.78 -1.42 18.04
N GLY A 337 -4.83 -2.06 17.35
CA GLY A 337 -3.79 -1.35 16.64
C GLY A 337 -2.72 -2.27 16.08
N ASN A 338 -1.82 -1.66 15.35
CA ASN A 338 -0.63 -2.28 14.78
C ASN A 338 0.59 -1.38 14.98
N SER A 339 1.74 -2.01 15.11
CA SER A 339 3.04 -1.34 15.24
C SER A 339 4.06 -2.07 14.38
N THR A 340 4.80 -1.33 13.56
CA THR A 340 5.88 -1.83 12.72
C THR A 340 7.15 -1.08 13.05
N ARG A 341 8.25 -1.81 13.22
CA ARG A 341 9.61 -1.27 13.32
C ARG A 341 10.44 -1.88 12.20
N ASP A 342 10.96 -1.05 11.34
CA ASP A 342 11.58 -1.44 10.09
C ASP A 342 12.96 -0.80 9.97
N VAL A 343 14.00 -1.63 9.86
CA VAL A 343 15.38 -1.19 9.61
C VAL A 343 15.82 -1.79 8.28
N GLN A 344 16.18 -0.94 7.34
CA GLN A 344 16.64 -1.33 6.02
C GLN A 344 17.99 -0.73 5.72
N ARG A 345 18.80 -1.45 4.97
CA ARG A 345 19.92 -0.89 4.22
C ARG A 345 19.62 -1.01 2.75
N ASN A 346 20.04 0.01 1.98
CA ASN A 346 19.68 0.11 0.58
C ASN A 346 20.93 -0.09 -0.28
N TYR A 347 20.96 -1.18 -1.04
CA TYR A 347 22.01 -1.41 -2.03
C TYR A 347 22.18 -0.21 -2.95
N SER A 348 23.42 0.18 -3.18
CA SER A 348 23.79 1.19 -4.15
C SER A 348 24.86 0.64 -5.08
N GLN A 349 24.59 0.70 -6.39
CA GLN A 349 25.53 0.23 -7.41
C GLN A 349 26.90 0.92 -7.30
N ARG A 350 26.91 2.22 -7.02
CA ARG A 350 28.14 3.03 -6.92
C ARG A 350 28.97 2.72 -5.67
N ASP A 351 28.34 2.22 -4.61
CA ASP A 351 29.00 1.84 -3.35
C ASP A 351 29.38 0.36 -3.30
N ALA A 352 28.86 -0.44 -4.22
CA ALA A 352 28.82 -1.89 -4.14
C ALA A 352 30.21 -2.53 -4.01
N LEU A 353 31.23 -2.03 -4.70
CA LEU A 353 32.58 -2.60 -4.71
C LEU A 353 33.43 -2.19 -3.51
N PHE A 354 33.31 -0.94 -3.05
CA PHE A 354 34.27 -0.38 -2.08
C PHE A 354 33.64 0.09 -0.77
N ASN A 355 32.32 0.38 -0.75
CA ASN A 355 31.67 1.06 0.37
C ASN A 355 30.30 0.42 0.72
N SER A 356 30.14 -0.87 0.50
CA SER A 356 28.87 -1.57 0.78
C SER A 356 28.46 -1.56 2.26
N ASP A 357 29.38 -1.27 3.16
CA ASP A 357 29.15 -1.05 4.58
C ASP A 357 28.65 0.36 4.90
N ARG A 358 28.78 1.32 3.96
CA ARG A 358 28.45 2.74 4.09
C ARG A 358 27.21 3.16 3.29
N VAL A 359 26.49 2.19 2.73
CA VAL A 359 25.19 2.46 2.05
C VAL A 359 24.19 3.04 3.05
N SER A 360 23.16 3.70 2.52
CA SER A 360 22.15 4.33 3.39
C SER A 360 21.46 3.29 4.28
N ARG A 361 21.28 3.66 5.54
CA ARG A 361 20.40 3.00 6.51
C ARG A 361 19.14 3.81 6.68
N GLN A 362 18.02 3.14 6.60
CA GLN A 362 16.69 3.69 6.80
C GLN A 362 16.04 3.00 7.99
N GLU A 363 15.49 3.79 8.89
CA GLU A 363 14.65 3.33 10.00
C GLU A 363 13.25 3.89 9.85
N THR A 364 12.23 3.06 10.04
CA THR A 364 10.85 3.49 9.95
C THR A 364 10.03 2.86 11.06
N ASP A 365 9.45 3.72 11.89
CA ASP A 365 8.55 3.36 12.95
C ASP A 365 7.13 3.78 12.60
N THR A 366 6.20 2.83 12.57
CA THR A 366 4.79 3.11 12.30
C THR A 366 3.93 2.54 13.41
N ASP A 367 3.09 3.39 13.99
CA ASP A 367 2.12 3.02 15.01
C ASP A 367 0.72 3.47 14.59
N SER A 368 -0.27 2.60 14.71
CA SER A 368 -1.67 2.93 14.47
C SER A 368 -2.53 2.29 15.54
N TYR A 369 -3.26 3.10 16.29
CA TYR A 369 -4.13 2.65 17.36
C TYR A 369 -5.53 3.21 17.18
N TYR A 370 -6.54 2.45 17.61
CA TYR A 370 -7.92 2.89 17.54
C TYR A 370 -8.78 2.36 18.69
N ILE A 371 -9.81 3.11 18.96
CA ILE A 371 -10.95 2.70 19.79
C ILE A 371 -12.19 2.85 18.94
N LYS A 372 -12.90 1.76 18.73
CA LYS A 372 -14.14 1.70 17.98
C LYS A 372 -15.26 1.28 18.91
N ALA A 373 -16.28 2.13 19.04
CA ALA A 373 -17.49 1.87 19.81
C ALA A 373 -18.67 1.69 18.84
N THR A 374 -19.38 0.59 18.93
CA THR A 374 -20.62 0.33 18.17
C THR A 374 -21.78 0.23 19.12
N HIS A 375 -22.84 1.01 18.89
CA HIS A 375 -24.07 0.99 19.69
C HIS A 375 -25.25 0.58 18.83
N THR A 376 -25.86 -0.55 19.15
CA THR A 376 -27.06 -1.05 18.48
C THR A 376 -28.29 -0.47 19.16
N LEU A 377 -28.95 0.49 18.50
CA LEU A 377 -30.17 1.16 19.02
C LEU A 377 -31.41 0.29 18.86
N GLY A 378 -31.35 -0.70 17.97
CA GLY A 378 -32.44 -1.64 17.71
C GLY A 378 -32.08 -2.55 16.52
N PRO A 379 -32.96 -3.47 16.14
CA PRO A 379 -32.66 -4.46 15.08
C PRO A 379 -32.40 -3.82 13.70
N LYS A 380 -32.80 -2.59 13.50
CA LYS A 380 -32.69 -1.84 12.22
C LYS A 380 -31.76 -0.63 12.27
N THR A 381 -31.20 -0.33 13.45
CA THR A 381 -30.43 0.92 13.61
C THR A 381 -29.22 0.68 14.50
N PHE A 382 -28.08 1.06 14.03
CA PHE A 382 -26.85 1.09 14.83
C PHE A 382 -25.98 2.27 14.44
N TYR A 383 -25.03 2.56 15.30
CA TYR A 383 -23.99 3.51 15.02
C TYR A 383 -22.63 3.07 15.56
N THR A 384 -21.58 3.54 14.92
CA THR A 384 -20.20 3.29 15.31
C THR A 384 -19.42 4.62 15.39
N ALA A 385 -18.56 4.76 16.39
CA ALA A 385 -17.60 5.85 16.51
C ALA A 385 -16.19 5.28 16.59
N THR A 386 -15.27 5.80 15.80
CA THR A 386 -13.87 5.40 15.79
C THR A 386 -12.99 6.61 16.06
N ALA A 387 -12.25 6.58 17.18
CA ALA A 387 -11.15 7.48 17.44
C ALA A 387 -9.85 6.76 17.09
N SER A 388 -8.96 7.40 16.36
CA SER A 388 -7.70 6.80 15.90
C SER A 388 -6.53 7.75 16.12
N TYR A 389 -5.37 7.15 16.37
CA TYR A 389 -4.07 7.80 16.40
C TYR A 389 -3.14 7.07 15.48
N PHE A 390 -2.44 7.81 14.65
CA PHE A 390 -1.41 7.30 13.74
C PHE A 390 -0.12 8.07 13.92
N ARG A 391 1.00 7.36 13.87
CA ARG A 391 2.35 7.94 13.87
C ARG A 391 3.20 7.18 12.85
N ASN A 392 3.92 7.92 12.05
CA ASN A 392 5.03 7.40 11.24
C ASN A 392 6.25 8.29 11.50
N GLU A 393 7.36 7.67 11.84
CA GLU A 393 8.66 8.30 12.03
C GLU A 393 9.66 7.59 11.12
N PHE A 394 10.34 8.36 10.30
CA PHE A 394 11.29 7.90 9.30
C PHE A 394 12.60 8.61 9.51
N GLU A 395 13.69 7.87 9.55
CA GLU A 395 15.04 8.39 9.57
C GLU A 395 15.90 7.73 8.51
N LEU A 396 16.76 8.51 7.86
CA LEU A 396 17.68 8.06 6.80
C LEU A 396 19.04 8.71 7.05
N GLY A 397 20.10 7.91 6.99
CA GLY A 397 21.46 8.40 7.15
C GLY A 397 22.49 7.39 6.63
N ASP A 398 23.77 7.69 6.80
CA ASP A 398 24.84 6.75 6.58
C ASP A 398 24.71 5.56 7.56
N ASN A 399 25.00 4.34 7.11
CA ASN A 399 24.79 3.15 7.93
C ASN A 399 25.58 3.16 9.26
N VAL A 400 26.72 3.84 9.34
CA VAL A 400 27.59 3.84 10.53
C VAL A 400 27.43 5.12 11.35
N TRP A 401 27.46 6.27 10.74
CA TRP A 401 27.40 7.55 11.44
C TRP A 401 25.99 8.05 11.72
N PHE A 402 25.05 7.69 10.87
CA PHE A 402 23.63 7.96 10.96
C PHE A 402 23.29 9.41 11.36
N ASP A 403 22.84 9.65 12.58
CA ASP A 403 22.48 10.94 13.17
C ASP A 403 23.66 11.70 13.82
N ASN A 404 24.83 11.06 13.91
CA ASN A 404 26.04 11.70 14.42
C ASN A 404 26.68 12.63 13.36
N LEU A 405 26.08 13.82 13.19
CA LEU A 405 26.50 14.78 12.17
C LEU A 405 27.95 15.25 12.33
N GLU A 406 28.52 15.17 13.52
CA GLU A 406 29.92 15.58 13.80
C GLU A 406 30.92 14.58 13.22
N ALA A 407 30.57 13.30 13.18
CA ALA A 407 31.42 12.27 12.61
C ALA A 407 31.73 12.47 11.12
N TYR A 408 30.86 13.15 10.40
CA TYR A 408 31.08 13.49 8.99
C TYR A 408 32.19 14.53 8.79
N GLY A 409 32.71 15.09 9.88
CA GLY A 409 33.92 15.92 9.91
C GLY A 409 35.24 15.14 9.92
N ASP A 410 35.22 13.81 9.83
CA ASP A 410 36.42 12.98 9.73
C ASP A 410 37.15 13.26 8.39
N PRO A 411 38.40 13.82 8.42
CA PRO A 411 39.15 14.11 7.20
C PRO A 411 39.51 12.87 6.38
N ALA A 412 39.53 11.69 7.01
CA ALA A 412 39.80 10.45 6.29
C ALA A 412 38.63 9.99 5.40
N ARG A 413 37.44 10.54 5.63
CA ARG A 413 36.19 10.13 4.94
C ARG A 413 35.48 11.29 4.24
N ASN A 414 35.72 12.52 4.62
CA ASN A 414 35.07 13.68 4.06
C ASN A 414 36.01 14.42 3.08
N TYR A 415 35.86 14.14 1.79
CA TYR A 415 36.66 14.78 0.72
C TYR A 415 36.31 16.25 0.48
N TRP A 416 35.25 16.80 1.09
CA TRP A 416 34.90 18.22 0.99
C TRP A 416 35.70 19.07 1.99
N LEU A 417 36.38 18.44 2.95
CA LEU A 417 37.25 19.14 3.86
C LEU A 417 38.54 19.59 3.16
N PRO A 418 39.06 20.80 3.45
CA PRO A 418 40.37 21.23 2.98
C PRO A 418 41.44 20.36 3.66
N GLY A 419 42.36 19.82 2.87
CA GLY A 419 43.48 19.04 3.39
C GLY A 419 43.66 17.66 2.75
N PRO A 420 44.44 16.76 3.36
CA PRO A 420 44.77 15.44 2.80
C PRO A 420 43.64 14.41 2.91
N GLY A 421 42.41 14.81 3.05
CA GLY A 421 41.26 13.93 2.98
C GLY A 421 41.23 13.10 1.71
N ILE A 422 40.29 12.16 1.60
CA ILE A 422 40.07 11.38 0.38
C ILE A 422 39.85 12.40 -0.76
N GLN A 423 40.90 12.70 -1.49
CA GLN A 423 40.73 13.46 -2.73
C GLN A 423 39.97 12.56 -3.69
N PRO A 424 38.81 13.01 -4.26
CA PRO A 424 38.21 12.30 -5.37
C PRO A 424 39.34 12.27 -6.42
N THR A 425 39.92 11.09 -6.57
CA THR A 425 40.94 10.92 -7.62
C THR A 425 40.24 11.26 -8.91
N THR A 426 40.80 12.24 -9.63
CA THR A 426 40.28 12.70 -10.92
C THR A 426 40.38 11.63 -12.01
N ASN A 427 40.56 10.38 -11.63
CA ASN A 427 40.54 9.24 -12.52
C ASN A 427 39.15 9.05 -13.06
N ALA A 428 39.05 8.91 -14.35
CA ALA A 428 37.83 8.65 -15.08
C ALA A 428 37.02 7.48 -14.47
N PHE A 429 37.66 6.57 -13.77
CA PHE A 429 37.04 5.39 -13.10
C PHE A 429 36.21 5.71 -11.86
N ASN A 430 36.43 6.84 -11.19
CA ASN A 430 35.69 7.21 -9.98
C ASN A 430 34.28 7.72 -10.28
N ALA A 431 33.96 7.97 -11.54
CA ALA A 431 32.61 8.30 -11.95
C ALA A 431 31.67 7.09 -11.88
N ASP A 432 32.21 5.87 -11.99
CA ASP A 432 31.45 4.64 -12.05
C ASP A 432 31.16 4.04 -10.67
N PHE A 433 32.19 4.08 -9.78
CA PHE A 433 32.08 3.63 -8.40
C PHE A 433 32.66 4.67 -7.46
N TRP A 434 32.05 4.86 -6.32
CA TRP A 434 32.58 5.72 -5.29
C TRP A 434 33.91 5.17 -4.75
N PRO A 435 34.94 6.02 -4.59
CA PRO A 435 36.23 5.60 -4.06
C PRO A 435 36.08 5.02 -2.65
N GLU A 436 37.04 4.16 -2.27
CA GLU A 436 37.07 3.58 -0.92
C GLU A 436 37.04 4.70 0.14
N GLY A 437 36.21 4.53 1.14
CA GLY A 437 36.04 5.53 2.19
C GLY A 437 34.87 6.49 1.97
N TRP A 438 34.20 6.47 0.84
CA TRP A 438 32.98 7.23 0.63
C TRP A 438 31.91 6.91 1.66
N VAL A 439 31.10 7.90 2.05
CA VAL A 439 29.97 7.76 2.98
C VAL A 439 28.71 8.35 2.38
N PHE A 440 27.56 7.82 2.76
CA PHE A 440 26.27 8.36 2.32
C PHE A 440 26.05 9.76 2.94
N ASN A 441 25.91 10.79 2.09
CA ASN A 441 25.92 12.20 2.49
C ASN A 441 24.50 12.81 2.53
N THR A 442 23.57 12.18 3.22
CA THR A 442 22.27 12.77 3.52
C THR A 442 21.83 12.27 4.88
N TYR A 443 21.40 13.16 5.76
CA TYR A 443 20.64 12.82 6.94
C TYR A 443 19.24 13.43 6.81
N GLN A 444 18.23 12.61 6.99
CA GLN A 444 16.83 13.01 6.94
C GLN A 444 16.07 12.41 8.10
N ARG A 445 15.17 13.22 8.68
CA ARG A 445 14.21 12.80 9.69
C ARG A 445 12.84 13.34 9.33
N ASN A 446 11.85 12.48 9.33
CA ASN A 446 10.48 12.84 9.03
C ASN A 446 9.56 12.26 10.11
N LYS A 447 8.62 13.07 10.62
CA LYS A 447 7.64 12.61 11.57
C LYS A 447 6.27 13.15 11.20
N SER A 448 5.35 12.24 10.98
CA SER A 448 3.96 12.57 10.71
C SER A 448 3.03 11.82 11.63
N THR A 449 2.06 12.53 12.17
CA THR A 449 1.02 11.96 13.03
C THR A 449 -0.34 12.47 12.60
N PHE A 450 -1.39 11.74 12.93
CA PHE A 450 -2.74 12.29 12.93
C PHE A 450 -3.58 11.77 14.09
N LEU A 451 -4.52 12.62 14.50
CA LEU A 451 -5.66 12.25 15.30
C LEU A 451 -6.89 12.20 14.40
N GLY A 452 -7.56 11.07 14.35
CA GLY A 452 -8.72 10.83 13.53
C GLY A 452 -9.97 10.59 14.36
N LEU A 453 -11.09 11.14 13.88
CA LEU A 453 -12.43 10.80 14.35
C LEU A 453 -13.28 10.46 13.14
N LYS A 454 -13.80 9.25 13.12
CA LYS A 454 -14.75 8.80 12.09
C LYS A 454 -16.03 8.32 12.73
N THR A 455 -17.15 8.62 12.09
CA THR A 455 -18.45 8.39 12.70
C THR A 455 -19.49 8.17 11.60
N ASP A 456 -20.30 7.09 11.63
CA ASP A 456 -21.35 6.79 10.67
C ASP A 456 -22.57 6.17 11.35
N PHE A 457 -23.74 6.38 10.74
CA PHE A 457 -25.07 5.90 11.13
C PHE A 457 -25.64 5.00 10.05
N THR A 458 -26.17 3.88 10.43
CA THR A 458 -26.87 3.00 9.53
C THR A 458 -28.28 2.75 10.04
N HIS A 459 -29.24 2.98 9.19
CA HIS A 459 -30.66 2.74 9.46
C HIS A 459 -31.33 2.00 8.32
N GLN A 460 -31.87 0.82 8.59
CA GLN A 460 -32.70 0.08 7.65
C GLN A 460 -34.14 0.63 7.66
N ALA A 461 -34.44 1.56 6.75
CA ALA A 461 -35.77 2.14 6.61
C ALA A 461 -36.66 1.22 5.78
N GLY A 462 -37.58 0.57 6.44
CA GLY A 462 -38.39 -0.47 5.82
C GLY A 462 -37.58 -1.70 5.43
N ARG A 463 -37.83 -2.24 4.22
CA ARG A 463 -37.14 -3.41 3.64
C ARG A 463 -36.19 -3.05 2.51
N VAL A 464 -36.36 -1.87 1.97
CA VAL A 464 -35.80 -1.45 0.69
C VAL A 464 -34.63 -0.52 0.87
N HIS A 465 -34.70 0.43 1.82
CA HIS A 465 -33.74 1.48 1.99
C HIS A 465 -32.77 1.22 3.15
N GLU A 466 -31.50 1.22 2.92
CA GLU A 466 -30.44 1.28 3.94
C GLU A 466 -29.77 2.64 3.86
N LEU A 467 -30.19 3.50 4.78
CA LEU A 467 -29.67 4.87 4.88
C LEU A 467 -28.39 4.87 5.71
N GLN A 468 -27.37 5.50 5.16
CA GLN A 468 -26.10 5.70 5.84
C GLN A 468 -25.72 7.19 5.80
N ALA A 469 -25.21 7.71 6.91
CA ALA A 469 -24.67 9.06 7.00
C ALA A 469 -23.45 9.07 7.90
N GLY A 470 -22.46 9.88 7.62
CA GLY A 470 -21.27 9.92 8.47
C GLY A 470 -20.44 11.16 8.33
N PHE A 471 -19.49 11.27 9.26
CA PHE A 471 -18.54 12.35 9.36
C PHE A 471 -17.14 11.78 9.61
N GLU A 472 -16.13 12.38 8.99
CA GLU A 472 -14.72 12.06 9.20
C GLU A 472 -13.94 13.35 9.43
N TYR A 473 -13.03 13.32 10.41
CA TYR A 473 -12.12 14.42 10.68
C TYR A 473 -10.72 13.88 10.97
N ARG A 474 -9.70 14.48 10.36
CA ARG A 474 -8.29 14.18 10.62
C ARG A 474 -7.53 15.48 10.87
N TYR A 475 -6.84 15.54 12.01
CA TYR A 475 -5.91 16.59 12.37
C TYR A 475 -4.51 16.04 12.27
N ASN A 476 -3.75 16.49 11.29
CA ASN A 476 -2.41 16.02 11.03
C ASN A 476 -1.36 16.92 11.68
N THR A 477 -0.22 16.34 12.02
CA THR A 477 0.99 17.08 12.38
C THR A 477 2.15 16.53 11.57
N VAL A 478 2.82 17.40 10.84
CA VAL A 478 3.89 17.02 9.90
C VAL A 478 5.15 17.77 10.24
N ARG A 479 6.26 17.05 10.32
CA ARG A 479 7.61 17.55 10.55
C ARG A 479 8.57 16.93 9.55
N ASN A 480 9.53 17.72 9.10
CA ASN A 480 10.62 17.27 8.22
C ASN A 480 11.92 17.96 8.62
N TYR A 481 13.00 17.19 8.55
CA TYR A 481 14.37 17.70 8.66
C TYR A 481 15.27 16.97 7.68
N GLN A 482 16.09 17.71 6.96
CA GLN A 482 17.08 17.14 6.07
C GLN A 482 18.32 18.02 6.04
N ILE A 483 19.52 17.41 5.97
CA ILE A 483 20.79 18.13 5.84
C ILE A 483 21.81 17.28 5.05
N LEU A 484 22.83 17.94 4.52
CA LEU A 484 24.01 17.32 3.91
C LEU A 484 25.19 17.38 4.91
N PRO A 485 25.44 16.32 5.71
CA PRO A 485 26.38 16.39 6.83
C PRO A 485 27.84 16.66 6.42
N MET A 486 28.31 16.13 5.27
CA MET A 486 29.65 16.41 4.79
C MET A 486 29.85 17.89 4.44
N GLY A 487 28.81 18.51 3.85
CA GLY A 487 28.80 19.94 3.55
C GLY A 487 28.81 20.79 4.82
N LEU A 488 28.05 20.39 5.84
CA LEU A 488 28.05 21.02 7.15
C LEU A 488 29.47 21.07 7.74
N ALA A 489 30.16 19.94 7.76
CA ALA A 489 31.51 19.83 8.30
C ALA A 489 32.51 20.66 7.50
N ALA A 490 32.42 20.64 6.17
CA ALA A 490 33.29 21.44 5.29
C ALA A 490 33.09 22.95 5.50
N LEU A 491 31.83 23.41 5.59
CA LEU A 491 31.50 24.81 5.83
C LEU A 491 31.99 25.31 7.18
N ARG A 492 31.92 24.50 8.24
CA ARG A 492 32.49 24.82 9.54
C ARG A 492 34.01 24.99 9.48
N ALA A 493 34.70 24.10 8.78
CA ALA A 493 36.16 24.15 8.64
C ALA A 493 36.63 25.33 7.83
N THR A 494 35.93 25.73 6.79
CA THR A 494 36.30 26.81 5.88
C THR A 494 35.81 28.19 6.31
N ASN A 495 34.80 28.27 7.14
CA ASN A 495 34.14 29.52 7.57
C ASN A 495 34.02 29.62 9.10
N PRO A 496 35.13 29.66 9.84
CA PRO A 496 35.11 29.64 11.30
C PRO A 496 34.47 30.88 11.94
N GLY A 497 34.17 31.93 11.17
CA GLY A 497 33.51 33.15 11.63
C GLY A 497 31.98 33.14 11.49
N LEU A 498 31.39 32.13 10.84
CA LEU A 498 29.96 32.00 10.72
C LEU A 498 29.36 31.47 12.05
N SER A 499 28.15 31.92 12.37
CA SER A 499 27.40 31.30 13.46
C SER A 499 26.99 29.85 13.10
N ASP A 500 26.79 29.02 14.12
CA ASP A 500 26.30 27.65 13.89
C ASP A 500 24.99 27.63 13.08
N VAL A 501 24.08 28.57 13.32
CA VAL A 501 22.81 28.68 12.58
C VAL A 501 23.07 28.94 11.09
N ASP A 502 23.96 29.89 10.77
CA ASP A 502 24.26 30.24 9.38
C ASP A 502 24.96 29.08 8.65
N VAL A 503 25.83 28.36 9.36
CA VAL A 503 26.51 27.18 8.80
C VAL A 503 25.50 26.08 8.46
N TYR A 504 24.51 25.81 9.35
CA TYR A 504 23.47 24.81 9.09
C TYR A 504 22.55 25.21 7.92
N ILE A 505 22.16 26.48 7.85
CA ILE A 505 21.37 27.00 6.72
C ILE A 505 22.14 26.86 5.41
N ALA A 506 23.42 27.22 5.39
CA ALA A 506 24.29 27.10 4.23
C ALA A 506 24.56 25.61 3.83
N ALA A 507 24.47 24.68 4.78
CA ALA A 507 24.53 23.23 4.54
C ALA A 507 23.17 22.63 4.12
N PHE A 508 22.21 23.43 3.72
CA PHE A 508 20.88 23.03 3.28
C PHE A 508 20.03 22.31 4.36
N ALA A 509 20.10 22.81 5.63
CA ALA A 509 19.24 22.34 6.69
C ALA A 509 17.77 22.69 6.40
N ASP A 510 17.06 21.82 5.70
CA ASP A 510 15.63 21.91 5.41
C ASP A 510 14.85 21.47 6.66
N ASN A 511 14.27 22.44 7.39
CA ASN A 511 13.61 22.20 8.65
C ASN A 511 12.17 22.72 8.68
N ILE A 512 11.25 21.81 8.97
CA ILE A 512 9.84 22.07 9.21
C ILE A 512 9.43 21.35 10.48
N GLY A 513 9.01 22.07 11.51
CA GLY A 513 8.67 21.50 12.80
C GLY A 513 9.86 21.05 13.66
N TYR A 514 11.08 21.34 13.23
CA TYR A 514 12.32 21.15 13.96
C TYR A 514 13.13 22.44 14.00
N ASP A 515 14.02 22.58 14.99
CA ASP A 515 15.03 23.62 14.95
C ASP A 515 16.02 23.40 13.80
N VAL A 516 16.83 24.41 13.48
CA VAL A 516 17.82 24.32 12.39
C VAL A 516 18.83 23.18 12.59
N PHE A 517 19.00 22.71 13.82
CA PHE A 517 19.91 21.60 14.17
C PHE A 517 19.24 20.22 14.04
N GLY A 518 17.94 20.16 13.79
CA GLY A 518 17.17 18.92 13.74
C GLY A 518 16.95 18.22 15.08
N LYS A 519 17.26 18.89 16.20
CA LYS A 519 17.25 18.29 17.53
C LYS A 519 15.93 18.48 18.28
N SER A 520 15.40 19.70 18.27
CA SER A 520 14.21 20.07 19.05
C SER A 520 12.98 20.25 18.16
N GLU A 521 11.83 19.76 18.59
CA GLU A 521 10.55 20.01 17.93
C GLU A 521 10.09 21.47 18.11
N VAL A 522 9.71 22.13 17.03
CA VAL A 522 9.26 23.52 16.98
C VAL A 522 7.77 23.56 16.60
N ASN A 523 6.98 24.27 17.41
CA ASN A 523 5.52 24.39 17.26
C ASN A 523 5.03 25.83 17.04
N SER A 524 5.93 26.80 16.91
CA SER A 524 5.60 28.22 16.65
C SER A 524 6.65 28.85 15.75
N GLY A 525 6.26 29.93 15.05
CA GLY A 525 7.13 30.63 14.10
C GLY A 525 7.09 30.04 12.69
N PRO A 526 7.96 30.54 11.78
CA PRO A 526 7.96 30.15 10.37
C PRO A 526 8.33 28.67 10.15
N ASP A 527 9.18 28.11 11.00
CA ASP A 527 9.65 26.72 10.92
C ASP A 527 8.81 25.76 11.77
N ALA A 528 7.65 26.20 12.27
CA ALA A 528 6.75 25.36 13.05
C ALA A 528 6.25 24.14 12.28
N ALA A 529 5.88 23.10 13.03
CA ALA A 529 5.15 21.97 12.48
C ALA A 529 3.91 22.42 11.70
N ARG A 530 3.58 21.72 10.62
CA ARG A 530 2.38 21.98 9.84
C ARG A 530 1.22 21.11 10.31
N HIS A 531 0.00 21.69 10.32
CA HIS A 531 -1.18 21.04 10.86
C HIS A 531 -2.34 20.96 9.84
N PRO A 532 -2.17 20.25 8.72
CA PRO A 532 -3.25 20.11 7.75
C PRO A 532 -4.47 19.42 8.35
N LYS A 533 -5.66 19.91 7.97
CA LYS A 533 -6.95 19.40 8.45
C LYS A 533 -7.76 18.85 7.30
N LEU A 534 -8.32 17.69 7.50
CA LEU A 534 -9.24 17.05 6.56
C LEU A 534 -10.55 16.80 7.28
N ALA A 535 -11.65 17.14 6.64
CA ALA A 535 -12.98 16.82 7.14
C ALA A 535 -13.86 16.32 5.99
N ALA A 536 -14.79 15.44 6.29
CA ALA A 536 -15.76 15.00 5.31
C ALA A 536 -17.11 14.71 5.95
N PHE A 537 -18.16 14.92 5.17
CA PHE A 537 -19.50 14.49 5.50
C PHE A 537 -20.07 13.72 4.33
N TYR A 538 -20.80 12.64 4.59
CA TYR A 538 -21.47 11.90 3.54
C TYR A 538 -22.89 11.47 3.93
N LEU A 539 -23.71 11.28 2.90
CA LEU A 539 -25.05 10.70 2.95
C LEU A 539 -25.18 9.70 1.81
N GLN A 540 -25.73 8.53 2.11
CA GLN A 540 -25.90 7.44 1.15
C GLN A 540 -27.18 6.69 1.41
N ASP A 541 -27.85 6.27 0.32
CA ASP A 541 -28.97 5.33 0.35
C ASP A 541 -28.65 4.12 -0.53
N LYS A 542 -28.65 2.95 0.07
CA LYS A 542 -28.59 1.68 -0.65
C LYS A 542 -30.00 1.10 -0.73
N LEU A 543 -30.58 1.23 -1.93
CA LEU A 543 -31.91 0.75 -2.25
C LEU A 543 -31.81 -0.70 -2.76
N GLU A 544 -32.44 -1.66 -2.07
CA GLU A 544 -32.53 -3.07 -2.46
C GLU A 544 -34.02 -3.43 -2.74
N TYR A 545 -34.42 -3.49 -4.02
CA TYR A 545 -35.78 -3.77 -4.41
C TYR A 545 -35.85 -4.87 -5.48
N ASN A 546 -36.44 -6.02 -5.16
CA ASN A 546 -36.61 -7.16 -6.08
C ASN A 546 -35.31 -7.50 -6.83
N ASP A 547 -34.24 -7.73 -6.12
CA ASP A 547 -32.89 -8.00 -6.62
C ASP A 547 -32.19 -6.79 -7.31
N LEU A 548 -32.87 -5.68 -7.64
CA LEU A 548 -32.24 -4.45 -8.06
C LEU A 548 -31.59 -3.76 -6.86
N VAL A 549 -30.31 -3.49 -6.96
CA VAL A 549 -29.57 -2.71 -5.97
C VAL A 549 -29.11 -1.39 -6.60
N VAL A 550 -29.52 -0.29 -5.99
CA VAL A 550 -29.04 1.06 -6.38
C VAL A 550 -28.42 1.72 -5.18
N ASN A 551 -27.20 2.20 -5.33
CA ASN A 551 -26.46 2.90 -4.31
C ASN A 551 -26.27 4.36 -4.76
N VAL A 552 -26.87 5.31 -4.04
CA VAL A 552 -26.78 6.75 -4.32
C VAL A 552 -26.12 7.41 -3.13
N GLY A 553 -24.99 8.05 -3.36
CA GLY A 553 -24.23 8.72 -2.31
C GLY A 553 -23.79 10.12 -2.70
N LEU A 554 -23.65 10.96 -1.71
CA LEU A 554 -23.11 12.31 -1.83
C LEU A 554 -22.11 12.52 -0.70
N ARG A 555 -20.89 12.94 -1.06
CA ARG A 555 -19.83 13.24 -0.10
C ARG A 555 -19.32 14.65 -0.32
N VAL A 556 -19.09 15.36 0.76
CA VAL A 556 -18.42 16.66 0.79
C VAL A 556 -17.09 16.48 1.50
N ASP A 557 -16.00 16.75 0.80
CA ASP A 557 -14.64 16.71 1.34
C ASP A 557 -14.12 18.13 1.52
N TYR A 558 -13.59 18.43 2.71
CA TYR A 558 -12.93 19.67 3.08
C TYR A 558 -11.45 19.42 3.36
N PHE A 559 -10.59 20.26 2.78
CA PHE A 559 -9.15 20.23 2.99
C PHE A 559 -8.64 21.63 3.32
N ASP A 560 -7.91 21.75 4.42
CA ASP A 560 -7.20 22.96 4.87
C ASP A 560 -5.71 22.61 5.02
N PRO A 561 -4.81 23.12 4.16
CA PRO A 561 -3.37 22.89 4.29
C PRO A 561 -2.78 23.51 5.56
N ALA A 562 -3.47 24.46 6.18
CA ALA A 562 -3.10 25.16 7.42
C ALA A 562 -1.61 25.62 7.40
N THR A 563 -1.18 26.18 6.28
CA THR A 563 0.19 26.69 6.08
C THR A 563 0.16 27.99 5.30
N PRO A 564 1.00 28.99 5.64
CA PRO A 564 1.07 30.24 4.91
C PRO A 564 1.52 30.03 3.45
N GLN A 565 1.08 30.92 2.58
CA GLN A 565 1.49 30.99 1.18
C GLN A 565 2.00 32.40 0.84
N PHE A 566 2.80 32.51 -0.21
CA PHE A 566 3.16 33.83 -0.75
C PHE A 566 1.94 34.51 -1.35
N GLU A 567 1.75 35.80 -1.06
CA GLU A 567 0.72 36.62 -1.71
C GLU A 567 0.97 36.71 -3.23
N ASP A 568 2.22 36.92 -3.63
CA ASP A 568 2.68 36.88 -5.02
C ASP A 568 3.96 36.02 -5.11
N PRO A 569 3.88 34.77 -5.59
CA PRO A 569 5.04 33.91 -5.70
C PRO A 569 6.06 34.35 -6.76
N SER A 570 5.74 35.35 -7.61
CA SER A 570 6.66 35.92 -8.60
C SER A 570 7.52 37.07 -8.03
N LYS A 571 7.24 37.55 -6.81
CA LYS A 571 7.93 38.69 -6.20
C LYS A 571 8.31 38.39 -4.76
N ILE A 572 9.43 37.72 -4.57
CA ILE A 572 9.89 37.30 -3.25
C ILE A 572 10.67 38.44 -2.59
N ARG A 573 10.19 38.91 -1.45
CA ARG A 573 10.84 39.98 -0.66
C ARG A 573 11.65 39.38 0.49
N PHE A 574 12.80 40.01 0.74
CA PHE A 574 13.70 39.64 1.84
C PHE A 574 13.83 40.78 2.85
N LEU A 575 13.97 40.45 4.12
CA LEU A 575 14.40 41.36 5.16
C LEU A 575 15.90 41.66 5.02
N ALA A 576 16.39 42.69 5.74
CA ALA A 576 17.79 43.08 5.72
C ALA A 576 18.77 41.97 6.18
N ASN A 577 18.26 40.98 6.97
CA ASN A 577 19.01 39.81 7.40
C ASN A 577 18.97 38.65 6.42
N GLY A 578 18.39 38.83 5.23
CA GLY A 578 18.26 37.78 4.20
C GLY A 578 17.11 36.80 4.41
N GLN A 579 16.33 36.92 5.45
CA GLN A 579 15.17 36.06 5.66
C GLN A 579 13.97 36.50 4.81
N ILE A 580 13.05 35.58 4.52
CA ILE A 580 11.76 35.91 3.89
C ILE A 580 11.03 36.94 4.73
N ASP A 581 10.54 38.02 4.09
CA ASP A 581 9.69 39.01 4.75
C ASP A 581 8.32 38.39 5.09
N PRO A 582 7.98 38.22 6.39
CA PRO A 582 6.71 37.60 6.77
C PRO A 582 5.47 38.38 6.30
N ALA A 583 5.61 39.71 6.02
CA ALA A 583 4.51 40.54 5.58
C ALA A 583 3.96 40.19 4.18
N GLN A 584 4.67 39.34 3.42
CA GLN A 584 4.21 38.81 2.14
C GLN A 584 3.52 37.44 2.25
N LEU A 585 3.44 36.89 3.46
CA LEU A 585 2.80 35.61 3.69
C LEU A 585 1.33 35.82 4.10
N VAL A 586 0.44 35.14 3.42
CA VAL A 586 -0.99 35.13 3.68
C VAL A 586 -1.46 33.74 4.08
N ASP A 587 -2.61 33.61 4.73
CA ASP A 587 -3.16 32.30 5.07
C ASP A 587 -3.44 31.47 3.83
N GLY A 588 -3.12 30.19 3.91
CA GLY A 588 -3.36 29.23 2.83
C GLY A 588 -4.85 29.04 2.55
N LYS A 589 -5.19 28.78 1.29
CA LYS A 589 -6.55 28.57 0.84
C LYS A 589 -7.06 27.19 1.25
N SER A 590 -8.27 27.11 1.80
CA SER A 590 -8.96 25.85 2.04
C SER A 590 -9.86 25.47 0.84
N TYR A 591 -10.14 24.19 0.68
CA TYR A 591 -10.88 23.64 -0.45
C TYR A 591 -12.05 22.80 0.02
N THR A 592 -13.21 22.92 -0.66
CA THR A 592 -14.38 22.10 -0.42
C THR A 592 -14.84 21.49 -1.74
N ASN A 593 -14.99 20.18 -1.80
CA ASN A 593 -15.34 19.45 -3.00
C ASN A 593 -16.58 18.58 -2.75
N LEU A 594 -17.49 18.58 -3.75
CA LEU A 594 -18.71 17.80 -3.75
C LEU A 594 -18.55 16.58 -4.67
N ASN A 595 -18.72 15.40 -4.13
CA ASN A 595 -18.42 14.13 -4.76
C ASN A 595 -19.66 13.21 -4.82
N PRO A 596 -20.51 13.32 -5.87
CA PRO A 596 -21.63 12.42 -6.09
C PRO A 596 -21.14 11.04 -6.53
N ARG A 597 -21.85 9.98 -6.10
CA ARG A 597 -21.59 8.59 -6.44
C ARG A 597 -22.90 7.87 -6.72
N LEU A 598 -22.92 7.08 -7.77
CA LEU A 598 -24.05 6.29 -8.20
C LEU A 598 -23.57 4.91 -8.59
N GLY A 599 -24.09 3.88 -7.95
CA GLY A 599 -23.85 2.48 -8.30
C GLY A 599 -25.15 1.75 -8.53
N MET A 600 -25.17 0.82 -9.46
CA MET A 600 -26.30 -0.02 -9.74
C MET A 600 -25.86 -1.47 -9.97
N SER A 601 -26.63 -2.41 -9.43
CA SER A 601 -26.50 -3.82 -9.72
C SER A 601 -27.86 -4.38 -10.07
N PHE A 602 -27.97 -5.02 -11.23
CA PHE A 602 -29.24 -5.52 -11.77
C PHE A 602 -29.08 -6.97 -12.26
N PRO A 603 -29.78 -7.95 -11.70
CA PRO A 603 -29.76 -9.31 -12.20
C PRO A 603 -30.58 -9.40 -13.50
N VAL A 604 -29.91 -9.77 -14.58
CA VAL A 604 -30.54 -10.02 -15.89
C VAL A 604 -31.17 -11.41 -15.90
N THR A 605 -30.53 -12.35 -15.22
CA THR A 605 -31.01 -13.71 -14.95
C THR A 605 -30.55 -14.12 -13.55
N ASP A 606 -31.01 -15.29 -13.06
CA ASP A 606 -30.53 -15.84 -11.78
C ASP A 606 -29.01 -16.07 -11.73
N LYS A 607 -28.37 -16.20 -12.89
CA LYS A 607 -26.94 -16.49 -13.06
C LYS A 607 -26.13 -15.33 -13.66
N THR A 608 -26.80 -14.22 -14.01
CA THR A 608 -26.17 -13.07 -14.69
C THR A 608 -26.54 -11.78 -13.99
N VAL A 609 -25.56 -11.03 -13.53
CA VAL A 609 -25.76 -9.73 -12.90
C VAL A 609 -24.97 -8.68 -13.69
N PHE A 610 -25.66 -7.63 -14.08
CA PHE A 610 -25.09 -6.44 -14.66
C PHE A 610 -24.81 -5.42 -13.55
N HIS A 611 -23.69 -4.71 -13.62
CA HIS A 611 -23.41 -3.60 -12.73
C HIS A 611 -22.86 -2.40 -13.48
N ALA A 612 -23.20 -1.22 -12.98
CA ALA A 612 -22.72 0.05 -13.51
C ALA A 612 -22.42 1.00 -12.37
N GLN A 613 -21.38 1.82 -12.54
CA GLN A 613 -21.03 2.82 -11.55
C GLN A 613 -20.49 4.10 -12.18
N TYR A 614 -20.84 5.20 -11.54
CA TYR A 614 -20.34 6.54 -11.78
C TYR A 614 -19.93 7.19 -10.46
N GLY A 615 -18.78 7.86 -10.42
CA GLY A 615 -18.35 8.56 -9.21
C GLY A 615 -17.38 9.69 -9.49
N LYS A 616 -17.48 10.74 -8.66
CA LYS A 616 -16.44 11.74 -8.52
C LYS A 616 -15.69 11.51 -7.22
N PHE A 617 -14.38 11.68 -7.29
CA PHE A 617 -13.46 11.44 -6.19
C PHE A 617 -12.48 12.60 -6.09
N THR A 618 -12.07 12.90 -4.88
CA THR A 618 -11.13 13.97 -4.60
C THR A 618 -10.08 13.47 -3.61
N GLN A 619 -8.83 13.81 -3.87
CA GLN A 619 -7.72 13.53 -2.96
C GLN A 619 -6.89 14.80 -2.77
N GLN A 620 -6.49 15.08 -1.52
CA GLN A 620 -5.57 16.16 -1.22
C GLN A 620 -4.21 15.92 -1.92
N PRO A 621 -3.46 16.96 -2.27
CA PRO A 621 -2.08 16.84 -2.72
C PRO A 621 -1.24 16.13 -1.67
N VAL A 622 -0.15 15.51 -2.11
CA VAL A 622 0.84 14.94 -1.19
C VAL A 622 1.42 16.06 -0.32
N LEU A 623 1.34 15.93 1.01
CA LEU A 623 1.58 17.05 1.90
C LEU A 623 3.02 17.63 1.82
N ASN A 624 4.01 16.80 1.49
CA ASN A 624 5.37 17.29 1.28
C ASN A 624 5.53 18.25 0.10
N GLN A 625 4.57 18.26 -0.84
CA GLN A 625 4.56 19.19 -1.97
C GLN A 625 3.99 20.57 -1.62
N LEU A 626 3.36 20.68 -0.45
CA LEU A 626 2.73 21.93 0.03
C LEU A 626 3.70 22.82 0.82
N PHE A 627 4.65 22.23 1.54
CA PHE A 627 5.38 22.93 2.58
C PHE A 627 6.67 23.57 2.07
N ILE A 628 6.96 24.75 2.58
CA ILE A 628 8.16 25.54 2.27
C ILE A 628 9.00 25.63 3.54
N SER A 629 10.28 25.29 3.44
CA SER A 629 11.32 25.63 4.40
C SER A 629 11.87 27.01 4.03
N TYR A 630 11.41 28.03 4.70
CA TYR A 630 11.66 29.42 4.30
C TYR A 630 13.12 29.81 4.38
N ALA A 631 13.88 29.32 5.37
CA ALA A 631 15.29 29.65 5.54
C ALA A 631 16.15 29.16 4.39
N VAL A 632 16.03 27.88 4.04
CA VAL A 632 16.77 27.27 2.90
C VAL A 632 16.32 27.87 1.57
N PHE A 633 15.00 28.10 1.42
CA PHE A 633 14.48 28.71 0.20
C PHE A 633 15.04 30.11 -0.01
N ALA A 634 15.08 30.95 1.03
CA ALA A 634 15.66 32.29 0.98
C ALA A 634 17.16 32.25 0.65
N ASN A 635 17.92 31.38 1.32
CA ASN A 635 19.36 31.23 1.09
C ASN A 635 19.67 30.84 -0.36
N ASN A 636 18.93 29.87 -0.93
CA ASN A 636 19.12 29.44 -2.30
C ASN A 636 18.79 30.53 -3.33
N LEU A 637 17.67 31.25 -3.13
CA LEU A 637 17.30 32.33 -4.05
C LEU A 637 18.33 33.46 -4.04
N GLN A 638 18.83 33.86 -2.87
CA GLN A 638 19.85 34.91 -2.77
C GLN A 638 21.20 34.49 -3.33
N ALA A 639 21.56 33.22 -3.19
CA ALA A 639 22.75 32.64 -3.79
C ALA A 639 22.63 32.44 -5.30
N GLY A 640 21.46 32.67 -5.89
CA GLY A 640 21.21 32.38 -7.31
C GLY A 640 21.18 30.90 -7.67
N ASN A 641 20.99 30.04 -6.64
CA ASN A 641 20.93 28.60 -6.83
C ASN A 641 19.52 28.19 -7.29
N PHE A 642 19.48 27.21 -8.18
CA PHE A 642 18.22 26.57 -8.50
C PHE A 642 17.65 25.88 -7.24
N THR A 643 16.42 26.18 -6.93
CA THR A 643 15.73 25.59 -5.78
C THR A 643 14.34 25.13 -6.15
N GLN A 644 13.86 24.10 -5.45
CA GLN A 644 12.51 23.60 -5.55
C GLN A 644 11.73 24.04 -4.31
N SER A 645 10.54 24.58 -4.50
CA SER A 645 9.64 25.03 -3.45
C SER A 645 8.40 24.17 -3.40
N GLY A 646 7.90 23.89 -2.20
CA GLY A 646 6.51 23.49 -1.98
C GLY A 646 5.56 24.61 -2.41
N ASN A 647 4.29 24.28 -2.58
CA ASN A 647 3.24 25.24 -2.90
C ASN A 647 1.98 25.01 -2.05
N PRO A 648 1.74 25.85 -1.04
CA PRO A 648 0.55 25.76 -0.21
C PRO A 648 -0.79 25.94 -0.95
N ALA A 649 -0.75 26.53 -2.15
CA ALA A 649 -1.94 26.81 -2.95
C ALA A 649 -2.38 25.63 -3.85
N LEU A 650 -1.74 24.45 -3.72
CA LEU A 650 -2.14 23.28 -4.51
C LEU A 650 -3.58 22.87 -4.21
N GLU A 651 -4.35 22.66 -5.28
CA GLU A 651 -5.70 22.14 -5.21
C GLU A 651 -5.73 20.61 -5.10
N PRO A 652 -6.76 20.06 -4.46
CA PRO A 652 -6.99 18.61 -4.49
C PRO A 652 -7.16 18.07 -5.91
N VAL A 653 -6.57 16.91 -6.16
CA VAL A 653 -6.69 16.15 -7.41
C VAL A 653 -8.12 15.60 -7.54
N LYS A 654 -8.70 15.69 -8.72
CA LYS A 654 -10.10 15.32 -9.00
C LYS A 654 -10.17 14.20 -10.02
N THR A 655 -10.89 13.14 -9.71
CA THR A 655 -11.10 11.99 -10.60
C THR A 655 -12.59 11.82 -10.87
N THR A 656 -12.95 11.60 -12.14
CA THR A 656 -14.26 11.09 -12.54
C THR A 656 -14.08 9.67 -13.08
N SER A 657 -14.82 8.70 -12.54
CA SER A 657 -14.74 7.30 -12.90
C SER A 657 -16.07 6.76 -13.39
N TYR A 658 -16.02 5.91 -14.41
CA TYR A 658 -17.13 5.18 -14.98
C TYR A 658 -16.76 3.70 -15.05
N GLU A 659 -17.69 2.84 -14.64
CA GLU A 659 -17.54 1.39 -14.72
C GLU A 659 -18.81 0.76 -15.26
N LEU A 660 -18.63 -0.30 -16.04
CA LEU A 660 -19.71 -1.08 -16.60
C LEU A 660 -19.26 -2.53 -16.69
N GLY A 661 -20.00 -3.44 -16.10
CA GLY A 661 -19.61 -4.82 -16.13
C GLY A 661 -20.75 -5.79 -15.95
N PHE A 662 -20.41 -7.06 -16.09
CA PHE A 662 -21.33 -8.14 -15.80
C PHE A 662 -20.62 -9.28 -15.08
N ARG A 663 -21.35 -9.95 -14.20
CA ARG A 663 -20.95 -11.17 -13.51
C ARG A 663 -21.83 -12.30 -13.98
N GLN A 664 -21.19 -13.37 -14.42
CA GLN A 664 -21.86 -14.56 -14.97
C GLN A 664 -21.46 -15.79 -14.17
N GLN A 665 -22.43 -16.51 -13.65
CA GLN A 665 -22.18 -17.87 -13.18
C GLN A 665 -22.03 -18.79 -14.38
N VAL A 666 -20.94 -19.55 -14.42
CA VAL A 666 -20.60 -20.51 -15.47
C VAL A 666 -20.72 -21.92 -14.90
N GLY A 667 -21.76 -22.64 -15.30
CA GLY A 667 -22.09 -23.93 -14.67
C GLY A 667 -22.47 -23.71 -13.18
N ASP A 668 -22.16 -24.70 -12.33
CA ASP A 668 -22.54 -24.69 -10.91
C ASP A 668 -21.37 -24.27 -9.99
N ASN A 669 -20.14 -24.24 -10.51
CA ASN A 669 -18.94 -24.09 -9.69
C ASN A 669 -18.03 -22.95 -10.12
N ALA A 670 -18.33 -22.22 -11.18
CA ALA A 670 -17.49 -21.16 -11.67
C ALA A 670 -18.23 -19.85 -11.88
N SER A 671 -17.50 -18.75 -11.83
CA SER A 671 -18.00 -17.41 -12.16
C SER A 671 -16.99 -16.66 -13.03
N LEU A 672 -17.52 -15.79 -13.87
CA LEU A 672 -16.77 -14.84 -14.68
C LEU A 672 -17.31 -13.43 -14.39
N ASP A 673 -16.42 -12.52 -14.03
CA ASP A 673 -16.69 -11.09 -13.90
C ASP A 673 -15.91 -10.36 -14.98
N VAL A 674 -16.57 -9.50 -15.75
CA VAL A 674 -15.90 -8.67 -16.76
C VAL A 674 -16.37 -7.24 -16.58
N THR A 675 -15.43 -6.33 -16.38
CA THR A 675 -15.68 -4.91 -16.13
C THR A 675 -14.86 -4.03 -17.06
N ALA A 676 -15.53 -3.18 -17.83
CA ALA A 676 -14.92 -2.09 -18.57
C ALA A 676 -14.89 -0.84 -17.70
N PHE A 677 -13.81 -0.09 -17.74
CA PHE A 677 -13.65 1.13 -16.95
C PHE A 677 -13.05 2.27 -17.76
N TYR A 678 -13.44 3.48 -17.38
CA TYR A 678 -12.86 4.72 -17.88
C TYR A 678 -12.72 5.72 -16.74
N ARG A 679 -11.54 6.37 -16.65
CA ARG A 679 -11.23 7.38 -15.65
C ARG A 679 -10.63 8.60 -16.29
N GLU A 680 -11.01 9.76 -15.79
CA GLU A 680 -10.45 11.06 -16.11
C GLU A 680 -9.92 11.70 -14.83
N ILE A 681 -8.64 12.06 -14.82
CA ILE A 681 -7.93 12.61 -13.66
C ILE A 681 -7.49 14.02 -14.03
N ARG A 682 -7.83 15.00 -13.21
CA ARG A 682 -7.52 16.42 -13.41
C ARG A 682 -6.82 16.99 -12.19
N ASP A 683 -6.12 18.09 -12.41
CA ASP A 683 -5.44 18.86 -11.39
C ASP A 683 -4.30 18.06 -10.71
N LEU A 684 -3.71 17.06 -11.41
CA LEU A 684 -2.53 16.37 -10.97
C LEU A 684 -1.36 17.35 -10.79
N VAL A 685 -0.58 17.12 -9.76
CA VAL A 685 0.57 17.96 -9.44
C VAL A 685 1.70 17.71 -10.44
N GLN A 686 2.29 18.78 -10.92
CA GLN A 686 3.54 18.81 -11.70
C GLN A 686 4.47 19.90 -11.18
N GLN A 687 5.73 19.85 -11.55
CA GLN A 687 6.70 20.88 -11.26
C GLN A 687 6.80 21.86 -12.41
N ARG A 688 6.80 23.17 -12.13
CA ARG A 688 7.01 24.24 -13.10
C ARG A 688 7.97 25.30 -12.58
N ASN A 689 8.67 25.94 -13.50
CA ASN A 689 9.49 27.11 -13.19
C ASN A 689 8.59 28.34 -13.01
N ILE A 690 8.73 28.99 -11.87
CA ILE A 690 8.10 30.28 -11.57
C ILE A 690 9.09 31.36 -11.98
N GLN A 691 8.67 32.22 -12.91
CA GLN A 691 9.43 33.40 -13.29
C GLN A 691 9.33 34.41 -12.15
N ALA A 692 10.31 34.44 -11.29
CA ALA A 692 10.31 35.25 -10.07
C ALA A 692 11.50 36.21 -10.03
N ASP A 693 11.33 37.33 -9.33
CA ASP A 693 12.36 38.26 -8.94
C ASP A 693 12.75 37.93 -7.48
N PRO A 694 14.02 37.75 -7.16
CA PRO A 694 15.22 38.00 -7.99
C PRO A 694 15.67 36.84 -8.90
N VAL A 695 15.17 35.59 -8.67
CA VAL A 695 15.65 34.40 -9.40
C VAL A 695 14.50 33.46 -9.71
N VAL A 696 14.54 32.83 -10.87
CA VAL A 696 13.62 31.75 -11.27
C VAL A 696 13.79 30.55 -10.36
N TYR A 697 12.71 29.99 -9.85
CA TYR A 697 12.72 28.76 -9.05
C TYR A 697 11.66 27.78 -9.52
N ALA A 698 11.80 26.50 -9.17
CA ALA A 698 10.78 25.50 -9.46
C ALA A 698 9.78 25.42 -8.31
N ALA A 699 8.50 25.28 -8.64
CA ALA A 699 7.44 25.01 -7.66
C ALA A 699 6.46 23.96 -8.18
N PHE A 700 5.80 23.27 -7.24
CA PHE A 700 4.70 22.40 -7.58
C PHE A 700 3.45 23.21 -7.96
N VAL A 701 2.75 22.81 -9.02
CA VAL A 701 1.51 23.42 -9.49
C VAL A 701 0.54 22.33 -9.96
N ASN A 702 -0.76 22.61 -9.92
CA ASN A 702 -1.74 21.75 -10.57
C ASN A 702 -1.71 21.99 -12.09
N GLY A 703 -1.44 20.98 -12.87
CA GLY A 703 -1.28 21.17 -14.31
C GLY A 703 -1.29 19.88 -15.13
N ASP A 704 -1.05 18.75 -14.48
CA ASP A 704 -1.11 17.46 -15.16
C ASP A 704 -2.55 16.94 -15.30
N TYR A 705 -2.72 16.15 -16.34
CA TYR A 705 -3.96 15.47 -16.69
C TYR A 705 -3.66 13.99 -16.96
N GLY A 706 -4.59 13.12 -16.57
CA GLY A 706 -4.52 11.69 -16.84
C GLY A 706 -5.84 11.14 -17.36
N THR A 707 -5.76 10.13 -18.19
CA THR A 707 -6.89 9.35 -18.65
C THR A 707 -6.53 7.86 -18.64
N VAL A 708 -7.43 7.04 -18.14
CA VAL A 708 -7.25 5.61 -18.10
C VAL A 708 -8.49 4.91 -18.63
N LYS A 709 -8.27 3.91 -19.46
CA LYS A 709 -9.35 3.08 -20.00
C LYS A 709 -8.89 1.63 -20.07
N GLY A 710 -9.81 0.72 -19.83
CA GLY A 710 -9.43 -0.69 -19.81
C GLY A 710 -10.59 -1.64 -19.59
N LEU A 711 -10.20 -2.90 -19.53
CA LEU A 711 -11.04 -4.04 -19.25
C LEU A 711 -10.36 -4.92 -18.21
N SER A 712 -11.07 -5.28 -17.16
CA SER A 712 -10.69 -6.33 -16.21
C SER A 712 -11.58 -7.55 -16.38
N ALA A 713 -11.00 -8.74 -16.23
CA ALA A 713 -11.73 -9.99 -16.26
C ALA A 713 -11.23 -10.89 -15.13
N THR A 714 -12.14 -11.40 -14.32
CA THR A 714 -11.84 -12.32 -13.22
C THR A 714 -12.66 -13.59 -13.40
N PHE A 715 -11.99 -14.73 -13.41
CA PHE A 715 -12.59 -16.04 -13.42
C PHE A 715 -12.28 -16.74 -12.09
N ASP A 716 -13.29 -17.27 -11.43
CA ASP A 716 -13.15 -18.02 -10.18
C ASP A 716 -13.83 -19.39 -10.33
N LEU A 717 -13.05 -20.45 -10.11
CA LEU A 717 -13.54 -21.81 -9.97
C LEU A 717 -13.51 -22.21 -8.49
N ARG A 718 -14.69 -22.41 -7.93
CA ARG A 718 -14.86 -22.94 -6.58
C ARG A 718 -14.22 -24.32 -6.48
N ARG A 719 -13.73 -24.68 -5.27
CA ARG A 719 -13.17 -26.01 -5.06
C ARG A 719 -14.15 -27.11 -5.50
N THR A 720 -13.79 -27.73 -6.60
CA THR A 720 -14.55 -28.85 -7.17
C THR A 720 -13.67 -30.09 -7.05
N LYS A 721 -14.06 -31.02 -6.19
CA LYS A 721 -13.19 -32.12 -5.75
C LYS A 721 -11.90 -31.53 -5.14
N ASN A 722 -10.80 -31.70 -5.82
CA ASN A 722 -9.46 -31.34 -5.31
C ASN A 722 -8.90 -30.05 -5.93
N VAL A 723 -9.63 -29.38 -6.81
CA VAL A 723 -9.13 -28.25 -7.60
C VAL A 723 -9.93 -27.00 -7.27
N ALA A 724 -9.25 -25.92 -6.95
CA ALA A 724 -9.76 -24.56 -7.02
C ALA A 724 -8.84 -23.73 -7.91
N ALA A 725 -9.39 -22.79 -8.67
CA ALA A 725 -8.59 -21.93 -9.53
C ALA A 725 -9.17 -20.52 -9.60
N SER A 726 -8.31 -19.54 -9.79
CA SER A 726 -8.73 -18.18 -10.16
C SER A 726 -7.81 -17.62 -11.23
N ALA A 727 -8.38 -16.79 -12.10
CA ALA A 727 -7.64 -16.04 -13.11
C ALA A 727 -8.07 -14.58 -13.05
N ALA A 728 -7.11 -13.68 -13.03
CA ALA A 728 -7.33 -12.24 -13.06
C ALA A 728 -6.54 -11.66 -14.24
N TYR A 729 -7.24 -11.04 -15.17
CA TYR A 729 -6.65 -10.42 -16.36
C TYR A 729 -7.06 -8.95 -16.44
N THR A 730 -6.11 -8.10 -16.83
CA THR A 730 -6.38 -6.69 -17.10
C THR A 730 -5.73 -6.27 -18.41
N LEU A 731 -6.51 -5.58 -19.23
CA LEU A 731 -6.03 -4.78 -20.34
C LEU A 731 -6.29 -3.32 -19.98
N GLN A 732 -5.25 -2.49 -19.88
CA GLN A 732 -5.43 -1.07 -19.59
C GLN A 732 -4.52 -0.21 -20.47
N TYR A 733 -4.93 1.04 -20.64
CA TYR A 733 -4.17 2.11 -21.26
C TYR A 733 -4.20 3.30 -20.30
N ALA A 734 -3.08 3.52 -19.59
CA ALA A 734 -2.90 4.66 -18.70
C ALA A 734 -2.07 5.71 -19.43
N GLY A 735 -2.67 6.86 -19.72
CA GLY A 735 -2.00 7.95 -20.40
C GLY A 735 -2.19 9.27 -19.66
N GLY A 736 -1.22 10.15 -19.78
CA GLY A 736 -1.26 11.46 -19.12
C GLY A 736 -0.17 12.39 -19.62
N THR A 737 -0.08 13.55 -19.01
CA THR A 737 0.95 14.56 -19.31
C THR A 737 2.18 14.41 -18.42
N GLY A 738 2.10 13.61 -17.33
CA GLY A 738 3.23 13.29 -16.45
C GLY A 738 2.91 12.14 -15.49
N SER A 739 3.88 11.25 -15.31
CA SER A 739 3.76 10.05 -14.46
C SER A 739 3.96 10.36 -12.97
N ALA A 740 4.75 11.38 -12.66
CA ALA A 740 5.04 11.84 -11.31
C ALA A 740 5.10 13.37 -11.23
N GLY A 741 4.87 13.92 -10.04
CA GLY A 741 4.84 15.37 -9.85
C GLY A 741 6.16 16.10 -10.16
N ASN A 742 7.29 15.40 -10.11
CA ASN A 742 8.64 15.96 -10.40
C ASN A 742 9.16 15.61 -11.80
N GLU A 743 8.44 14.89 -12.61
CA GLU A 743 8.90 14.43 -13.93
C GLU A 743 9.13 15.62 -14.88
N ALA A 744 8.31 16.64 -14.82
CA ALA A 744 8.46 17.85 -15.61
C ALA A 744 9.81 18.58 -15.38
N GLN A 745 10.47 18.39 -14.26
CA GLN A 745 11.80 18.94 -14.00
C GLN A 745 12.81 18.44 -15.03
N PHE A 746 12.80 17.17 -15.40
CA PHE A 746 13.72 16.61 -16.37
C PHE A 746 13.44 17.10 -17.79
N ILE A 747 12.16 17.34 -18.10
CA ILE A 747 11.75 17.81 -19.43
C ILE A 747 12.01 19.32 -19.57
N ASN A 748 11.89 20.10 -18.49
CA ASN A 748 12.18 21.54 -18.47
C ASN A 748 13.63 21.88 -18.84
N TRP A 749 14.55 20.97 -18.62
CA TRP A 749 15.97 21.18 -18.97
C TRP A 749 16.27 20.95 -20.47
N LEU A 750 15.28 20.47 -21.23
CA LEU A 750 15.42 20.20 -22.66
C LEU A 750 15.23 21.40 -23.56
N GLY A 751 14.78 22.54 -23.02
CA GLY A 751 14.55 23.76 -23.83
C GLY A 751 14.69 25.06 -23.05
N THR A 752 14.96 26.14 -23.78
CA THR A 752 14.93 27.50 -23.27
C THR A 752 14.03 28.31 -24.22
N PRO A 753 12.80 28.70 -23.83
CA PRO A 753 12.13 28.44 -22.56
C PRO A 753 11.76 26.96 -22.34
N PRO A 754 11.53 26.53 -21.07
CA PRO A 754 11.13 25.16 -20.76
C PRO A 754 9.85 24.75 -21.49
N LEU A 755 9.85 23.56 -22.09
CA LEU A 755 8.67 22.98 -22.75
C LEU A 755 8.03 21.96 -21.84
N TYR A 756 6.83 22.26 -21.34
CA TYR A 756 6.04 21.32 -20.54
C TYR A 756 5.23 20.41 -21.45
N PRO A 757 5.10 19.11 -21.16
CA PRO A 757 4.27 18.21 -21.93
C PRO A 757 2.81 18.70 -21.92
N THR A 758 2.24 18.85 -23.10
CA THR A 758 0.81 19.21 -23.29
C THR A 758 0.05 18.11 -24.01
N PHE A 759 0.72 17.02 -24.36
CA PHE A 759 0.13 15.87 -25.04
C PHE A 759 0.11 14.66 -24.10
N VAL A 760 -0.86 13.79 -24.32
CA VAL A 760 -1.01 12.55 -23.54
C VAL A 760 -0.05 11.50 -24.08
N SER A 761 0.84 10.99 -23.20
CA SER A 761 1.74 9.87 -23.45
C SER A 761 1.41 8.71 -22.50
N PRO A 762 1.87 7.48 -22.77
CA PRO A 762 1.79 6.42 -21.78
C PRO A 762 2.51 6.82 -20.49
N LEU A 763 1.92 6.49 -19.34
CA LEU A 763 2.53 6.74 -18.03
C LEU A 763 3.54 5.64 -17.71
N ASP A 764 4.58 5.92 -16.91
CA ASP A 764 5.66 4.97 -16.57
C ASP A 764 5.16 3.64 -16.00
N PHE A 765 3.98 3.66 -15.40
CA PHE A 765 3.29 2.49 -14.83
C PHE A 765 2.18 1.92 -15.76
N ASP A 766 2.15 2.31 -17.05
CA ASP A 766 1.22 1.76 -18.05
C ASP A 766 1.62 0.33 -18.44
N GLN A 767 1.35 -0.61 -17.55
CA GLN A 767 1.47 -2.03 -17.87
C GLN A 767 0.19 -2.50 -18.57
N ARG A 768 0.22 -2.68 -19.88
CA ARG A 768 -0.98 -2.90 -20.70
C ARG A 768 -1.68 -4.20 -20.43
N HIS A 769 -0.92 -5.27 -20.24
CA HIS A 769 -1.45 -6.61 -20.00
C HIS A 769 -0.91 -7.12 -18.66
N THR A 770 -1.80 -7.50 -17.79
CA THR A 770 -1.48 -8.24 -16.57
C THR A 770 -2.34 -9.49 -16.48
N LEU A 771 -1.75 -10.62 -16.15
CA LEU A 771 -2.43 -11.89 -15.94
C LEU A 771 -1.90 -12.56 -14.69
N THR A 772 -2.80 -12.92 -13.80
CA THR A 772 -2.52 -13.73 -12.63
C THR A 772 -3.37 -15.00 -12.71
N LEU A 773 -2.74 -16.15 -12.65
CA LEU A 773 -3.41 -17.45 -12.57
C LEU A 773 -3.03 -18.11 -11.24
N ASN A 774 -4.00 -18.46 -10.44
CA ASN A 774 -3.79 -19.21 -9.21
C ASN A 774 -4.54 -20.53 -9.28
N MET A 775 -3.86 -21.65 -9.03
CA MET A 775 -4.43 -22.98 -8.99
C MET A 775 -4.04 -23.66 -7.68
N ASP A 776 -5.03 -24.10 -6.92
CA ASP A 776 -4.84 -24.82 -5.67
C ASP A 776 -5.38 -26.26 -5.78
N LEU A 777 -4.48 -27.21 -5.70
CA LEU A 777 -4.74 -28.64 -5.75
C LEU A 777 -4.59 -29.19 -4.31
N ARG A 778 -5.66 -29.75 -3.73
CA ARG A 778 -5.63 -30.30 -2.36
C ARG A 778 -6.34 -31.62 -2.28
N THR A 779 -5.70 -32.58 -1.59
CA THR A 779 -6.32 -33.84 -1.23
C THR A 779 -6.95 -33.74 0.16
N SER A 780 -8.08 -34.41 0.34
CA SER A 780 -8.76 -34.50 1.64
C SER A 780 -8.07 -35.49 2.59
N LYS A 781 -8.58 -35.58 3.83
CA LYS A 781 -8.03 -36.45 4.89
C LYS A 781 -8.01 -37.92 4.48
N ASP A 782 -9.02 -38.37 3.72
CA ASP A 782 -9.23 -39.81 3.42
C ASP A 782 -8.83 -40.20 1.99
N GLU A 783 -8.26 -39.26 1.25
CA GLU A 783 -7.83 -39.45 -0.14
C GLU A 783 -6.38 -39.93 -0.28
N GLY A 784 -6.09 -40.54 -1.42
CA GLY A 784 -4.77 -41.04 -1.81
C GLY A 784 -4.59 -42.53 -1.53
N PRO A 785 -3.62 -43.18 -2.23
CA PRO A 785 -3.33 -44.57 -2.06
C PRO A 785 -2.83 -44.88 -0.66
N ALA A 786 -3.28 -46.03 -0.11
CA ALA A 786 -2.75 -46.53 1.14
C ALA A 786 -1.42 -47.26 0.89
N LEU A 787 -0.37 -46.82 1.61
CA LEU A 787 0.96 -47.45 1.58
C LEU A 787 1.37 -47.76 3.04
N LEU A 788 1.59 -49.03 3.32
CA LEU A 788 1.99 -49.50 4.67
C LEU A 788 1.03 -49.05 5.79
N GLY A 789 -0.27 -48.99 5.52
CA GLY A 789 -1.28 -48.56 6.51
C GLY A 789 -1.42 -47.03 6.68
N ALA A 790 -0.58 -46.22 6.04
CA ALA A 790 -0.70 -44.78 5.99
C ALA A 790 -1.14 -44.31 4.60
N ARG A 791 -1.70 -43.10 4.53
CA ARG A 791 -2.04 -42.44 3.26
C ARG A 791 -1.12 -41.22 3.05
N PRO A 792 0.08 -41.39 2.46
CA PRO A 792 1.08 -40.34 2.38
C PRO A 792 0.61 -39.12 1.58
N LEU A 793 -0.28 -39.32 0.61
CA LEU A 793 -0.85 -38.25 -0.21
C LEU A 793 -2.13 -37.61 0.39
N SER A 794 -2.60 -38.02 1.59
CA SER A 794 -3.71 -37.35 2.26
C SER A 794 -3.29 -35.99 2.78
N ARG A 795 -4.16 -34.97 2.75
CA ARG A 795 -3.88 -33.59 3.19
C ARG A 795 -2.60 -33.00 2.60
N VAL A 796 -2.34 -33.28 1.33
CA VAL A 796 -1.28 -32.63 0.55
C VAL A 796 -1.91 -31.51 -0.26
N GLY A 797 -1.29 -30.33 -0.24
CA GLY A 797 -1.67 -29.17 -1.03
C GLY A 797 -0.55 -28.78 -2.01
N LEU A 798 -0.90 -28.42 -3.22
CA LEU A 798 -0.02 -27.76 -4.19
C LEU A 798 -0.74 -26.52 -4.68
N ASN A 799 -0.22 -25.36 -4.37
CA ASN A 799 -0.65 -24.10 -4.94
C ASN A 799 0.35 -23.63 -5.98
N LEU A 800 -0.14 -23.28 -7.15
CA LEU A 800 0.64 -22.72 -8.26
C LEU A 800 0.13 -21.32 -8.57
N LEU A 801 1.02 -20.35 -8.56
CA LEU A 801 0.73 -18.97 -8.88
C LEU A 801 1.59 -18.54 -10.08
N PHE A 802 0.93 -18.33 -11.21
CA PHE A 802 1.56 -17.81 -12.42
C PHE A 802 1.18 -16.35 -12.61
N THR A 803 2.15 -15.50 -12.84
CA THR A 803 1.96 -14.08 -13.17
C THR A 803 2.64 -13.75 -14.49
N LEU A 804 1.97 -12.94 -15.31
CA LEU A 804 2.49 -12.40 -16.57
C LEU A 804 2.17 -10.93 -16.64
N GLY A 805 3.16 -10.12 -17.02
CA GLY A 805 2.98 -8.67 -17.26
C GLY A 805 3.62 -8.26 -18.56
N SER A 806 2.98 -7.38 -19.33
CA SER A 806 3.68 -6.66 -20.39
C SER A 806 4.76 -5.76 -19.79
N GLY A 807 5.74 -5.39 -20.61
CA GLY A 807 6.77 -4.44 -20.18
C GLY A 807 6.20 -3.08 -19.78
N PHE A 808 7.00 -2.33 -19.07
CA PHE A 808 6.73 -0.92 -18.75
C PHE A 808 7.28 0.00 -19.82
N PRO A 809 6.63 1.15 -20.08
CA PRO A 809 7.10 2.09 -21.07
C PRO A 809 8.37 2.83 -20.62
N TYR A 810 9.19 3.21 -21.57
CA TYR A 810 10.32 4.11 -21.38
C TYR A 810 10.51 5.01 -22.62
N THR A 811 11.22 6.12 -22.42
CA THR A 811 11.51 7.06 -23.48
C THR A 811 12.88 6.76 -24.09
N PRO A 812 12.98 6.33 -25.36
CA PRO A 812 14.26 6.14 -26.01
C PRO A 812 15.09 7.43 -26.01
N GLY A 813 16.31 7.36 -25.48
CA GLY A 813 17.19 8.48 -25.28
C GLY A 813 18.46 8.42 -26.14
N HIS A 814 19.14 9.56 -26.28
CA HIS A 814 20.47 9.61 -26.87
C HIS A 814 21.52 9.00 -25.96
N GLN A 815 22.53 8.40 -26.54
CA GLN A 815 23.74 7.99 -25.84
C GLN A 815 24.33 9.18 -25.05
N ARG A 816 24.68 8.92 -23.81
CA ARG A 816 25.40 9.87 -22.95
C ARG A 816 26.86 9.52 -22.90
N SER A 817 27.70 10.53 -22.84
CA SER A 817 28.98 10.41 -22.17
C SER A 817 28.69 10.30 -20.66
N ALA A 818 28.62 9.11 -20.11
CA ALA A 818 28.26 8.86 -18.71
C ALA A 818 29.19 9.54 -17.70
N ILE A 819 30.38 9.91 -18.13
CA ILE A 819 31.48 10.40 -17.30
C ILE A 819 31.42 11.92 -17.03
N PHE A 820 30.74 12.69 -17.88
CA PHE A 820 30.76 14.16 -17.80
C PHE A 820 29.41 14.79 -17.42
N SER A 821 28.44 14.02 -17.00
CA SER A 821 27.08 14.49 -16.81
C SER A 821 26.70 14.74 -15.35
N ALA A 822 27.58 15.37 -14.58
CA ALA A 822 27.24 15.76 -13.19
C ALA A 822 26.56 17.14 -13.08
N GLY A 823 26.06 17.71 -14.17
CA GLY A 823 25.41 19.02 -14.15
C GLY A 823 23.99 19.03 -14.69
N PRO A 824 23.20 20.10 -14.45
CA PRO A 824 21.82 20.24 -14.92
C PRO A 824 21.60 20.11 -16.43
N GLY A 825 22.66 20.17 -17.22
CA GLY A 825 22.65 20.02 -18.68
C GLY A 825 22.76 18.59 -19.22
N ALA A 826 22.81 17.60 -18.33
CA ALA A 826 23.13 16.21 -18.66
C ALA A 826 21.91 15.29 -18.81
N VAL A 827 20.72 15.83 -18.93
CA VAL A 827 19.51 15.05 -19.17
C VAL A 827 19.55 14.45 -20.58
N PRO A 828 19.25 13.13 -20.75
CA PRO A 828 19.21 12.54 -22.09
C PRO A 828 18.16 13.29 -22.92
N ARG A 829 18.53 13.63 -24.15
CA ARG A 829 17.55 14.16 -25.09
C ARG A 829 16.74 12.99 -25.62
N PRO A 830 15.40 13.03 -25.57
CA PRO A 830 14.58 12.02 -26.19
C PRO A 830 14.89 11.89 -27.68
N GLN A 831 15.02 10.65 -28.16
CA GLN A 831 15.14 10.34 -29.60
C GLN A 831 13.77 10.03 -30.22
N ALA A 832 12.79 9.70 -29.41
CA ALA A 832 11.44 9.34 -29.81
C ALA A 832 10.40 10.01 -28.90
N ALA A 833 9.13 9.73 -29.12
CA ALA A 833 8.07 10.22 -28.25
C ALA A 833 8.22 9.69 -26.81
N ILE A 834 7.74 10.47 -25.85
CA ILE A 834 7.79 10.09 -24.43
C ILE A 834 7.08 8.74 -24.25
N ASN A 835 7.77 7.81 -23.55
CA ASN A 835 7.27 6.49 -23.22
C ASN A 835 6.77 5.67 -24.42
N SER A 836 7.47 5.82 -25.58
CA SER A 836 7.08 5.15 -26.82
C SER A 836 7.64 3.73 -26.99
N ALA A 837 8.61 3.32 -26.18
CA ALA A 837 9.16 1.97 -26.15
C ALA A 837 8.76 1.24 -24.85
N TYR A 838 8.87 -0.08 -24.85
CA TYR A 838 8.48 -0.92 -23.73
C TYR A 838 9.57 -1.91 -23.38
N THR A 839 9.79 -2.17 -22.08
CA THR A 839 10.61 -3.27 -21.60
C THR A 839 10.02 -4.62 -22.02
N PRO A 840 10.78 -5.72 -21.99
CA PRO A 840 10.25 -7.06 -22.31
C PRO A 840 9.09 -7.48 -21.40
N PHE A 841 8.30 -8.44 -21.86
CA PHE A 841 7.33 -9.15 -21.02
C PHE A 841 8.02 -9.83 -19.84
N THR A 842 7.39 -9.79 -18.69
CA THR A 842 7.83 -10.49 -17.48
C THR A 842 6.85 -11.63 -17.15
N TYR A 843 7.37 -12.76 -16.68
CA TYR A 843 6.52 -13.87 -16.22
C TYR A 843 7.17 -14.58 -15.04
N ASN A 844 6.34 -15.07 -14.13
CA ASN A 844 6.80 -15.78 -12.96
C ASN A 844 5.88 -16.96 -12.63
N LEU A 845 6.45 -18.05 -12.16
CA LEU A 845 5.71 -19.19 -11.62
C LEU A 845 6.23 -19.48 -10.22
N ASP A 846 5.36 -19.27 -9.23
CA ASP A 846 5.61 -19.61 -7.84
C ASP A 846 4.80 -20.84 -7.45
N ALA A 847 5.32 -21.62 -6.51
CA ALA A 847 4.60 -22.77 -5.99
C ALA A 847 4.75 -22.90 -4.49
N ARG A 848 3.73 -23.44 -3.86
CA ARG A 848 3.76 -23.90 -2.49
C ARG A 848 3.27 -25.33 -2.42
N LEU A 849 4.15 -26.24 -2.05
CA LEU A 849 3.83 -27.62 -1.76
C LEU A 849 3.74 -27.81 -0.26
N ASP A 850 2.61 -28.24 0.25
CA ASP A 850 2.38 -28.41 1.67
C ASP A 850 1.83 -29.77 2.06
N LYS A 851 2.13 -30.18 3.28
CA LYS A 851 1.62 -31.40 3.91
C LYS A 851 1.13 -31.09 5.32
N SER A 852 -0.14 -31.33 5.58
CA SER A 852 -0.71 -31.19 6.92
C SER A 852 -0.82 -32.55 7.60
N PHE A 853 -0.59 -32.57 8.93
CA PHE A 853 -0.76 -33.73 9.80
C PHE A 853 -1.10 -33.28 11.23
N THR A 854 -1.71 -34.14 12.01
CA THR A 854 -2.09 -33.85 13.40
C THR A 854 -1.30 -34.79 14.33
N ILE A 855 -0.53 -34.22 15.27
CA ILE A 855 0.23 -34.96 16.28
C ILE A 855 -0.20 -34.47 17.66
N ALA A 856 -0.70 -35.38 18.50
CA ALA A 856 -1.11 -35.07 19.87
C ALA A 856 -2.10 -33.89 20.01
N GLY A 857 -2.98 -33.71 19.05
CA GLY A 857 -3.95 -32.60 19.03
C GLY A 857 -3.42 -31.28 18.46
N LEU A 858 -2.16 -31.24 18.06
CA LEU A 858 -1.54 -30.11 17.37
C LEU A 858 -1.63 -30.31 15.85
N ASP A 859 -2.29 -29.41 15.17
CA ASP A 859 -2.31 -29.38 13.71
C ASP A 859 -1.01 -28.74 13.19
N MET A 860 -0.27 -29.48 12.38
CA MET A 860 0.99 -29.04 11.81
C MET A 860 0.92 -29.01 10.27
N ASN A 861 1.57 -28.05 9.66
CA ASN A 861 1.71 -27.94 8.21
C ASN A 861 3.19 -27.64 7.88
N VAL A 862 3.84 -28.57 7.18
CA VAL A 862 5.18 -28.37 6.63
C VAL A 862 5.02 -28.05 5.16
N TYR A 863 5.77 -27.07 4.68
CA TYR A 863 5.67 -26.68 3.28
C TYR A 863 7.00 -26.20 2.71
N LEU A 864 7.15 -26.43 1.41
CA LEU A 864 8.19 -25.84 0.58
C LEU A 864 7.55 -24.74 -0.26
N TRP A 865 8.09 -23.54 -0.14
CA TRP A 865 7.71 -22.41 -0.95
C TRP A 865 8.82 -22.13 -1.96
N ALA A 866 8.48 -22.25 -3.23
CA ALA A 866 9.38 -22.02 -4.36
C ALA A 866 8.92 -20.78 -5.13
N ILE A 867 9.81 -19.82 -5.28
CA ILE A 867 9.59 -18.56 -5.99
C ILE A 867 10.37 -18.63 -7.31
N ASN A 868 9.76 -18.19 -8.41
CA ASN A 868 10.35 -18.21 -9.75
C ASN A 868 10.96 -19.58 -10.10
N ILE A 869 10.15 -20.63 -10.02
CA ILE A 869 10.59 -22.01 -10.33
C ILE A 869 11.20 -22.10 -11.72
N LEU A 870 10.67 -21.34 -12.66
CA LEU A 870 11.15 -21.33 -14.04
C LEU A 870 12.57 -20.75 -14.16
N GLY A 871 13.02 -19.99 -13.16
CA GLY A 871 14.30 -19.28 -13.20
C GLY A 871 14.32 -18.19 -14.29
N ALA A 872 13.17 -17.57 -14.55
CA ALA A 872 13.05 -16.51 -15.54
C ALA A 872 13.86 -15.29 -15.13
N GLU A 873 14.71 -14.80 -16.00
CA GLU A 873 15.48 -13.57 -15.83
C GLU A 873 14.66 -12.41 -16.36
N ASN A 874 13.67 -11.98 -15.58
CA ASN A 874 12.75 -10.92 -15.95
C ASN A 874 13.44 -9.56 -15.93
N VAL A 875 13.46 -8.87 -17.05
CA VAL A 875 13.98 -7.51 -17.17
C VAL A 875 12.94 -6.53 -16.64
N THR A 876 13.28 -5.79 -15.59
CA THR A 876 12.41 -4.81 -14.94
C THR A 876 12.77 -3.36 -15.26
N ALA A 877 14.02 -3.11 -15.64
CA ALA A 877 14.50 -1.81 -16.08
C ALA A 877 15.54 -1.97 -17.20
N VAL A 878 15.62 -0.98 -18.08
CA VAL A 878 16.56 -0.93 -19.19
C VAL A 878 17.26 0.41 -19.26
N PHE A 879 18.38 0.46 -19.96
CA PHE A 879 18.98 1.72 -20.37
C PHE A 879 18.16 2.29 -21.53
N ASP A 880 17.71 3.52 -21.42
CA ASP A 880 16.89 4.20 -22.40
C ASP A 880 17.58 4.38 -23.78
N GLN A 881 18.92 4.36 -23.83
CA GLN A 881 19.71 4.47 -25.04
C GLN A 881 19.60 3.22 -25.93
N THR A 882 19.58 2.04 -25.34
CA THR A 882 19.66 0.76 -26.03
C THR A 882 18.43 -0.12 -25.88
N GLY A 883 17.63 0.11 -24.82
CA GLY A 883 16.56 -0.81 -24.42
C GLY A 883 17.08 -2.12 -23.82
N GLN A 884 18.36 -2.18 -23.42
CA GLN A 884 18.98 -3.36 -22.81
C GLN A 884 19.18 -3.15 -21.31
N PRO A 885 19.15 -4.20 -20.48
CA PRO A 885 19.26 -4.07 -19.02
C PRO A 885 20.70 -3.86 -18.52
N ASP A 886 21.70 -4.20 -19.29
CA ASP A 886 23.13 -4.28 -18.93
C ASP A 886 24.08 -3.61 -19.93
N ASN A 887 23.56 -2.85 -20.86
CA ASN A 887 24.35 -2.18 -21.89
C ASN A 887 23.68 -0.86 -22.30
N ASP A 888 24.35 0.26 -22.06
CA ASP A 888 23.91 1.59 -22.49
C ASP A 888 24.45 2.01 -23.86
N GLY A 889 25.29 1.16 -24.51
CA GLY A 889 25.90 1.42 -25.81
C GLY A 889 27.11 2.35 -25.77
N PHE A 890 27.48 2.91 -24.61
CA PHE A 890 28.54 3.91 -24.51
C PHE A 890 29.89 3.36 -24.99
N LEU A 891 30.33 2.19 -24.55
CA LEU A 891 31.63 1.64 -24.93
C LEU A 891 31.78 1.41 -26.44
N ALA A 892 30.69 1.21 -27.16
CA ALA A 892 30.67 1.05 -28.61
C ALA A 892 30.73 2.42 -29.36
N SER A 893 30.50 3.54 -28.66
CA SER A 893 30.52 4.88 -29.23
C SER A 893 31.95 5.39 -29.45
N PRO A 894 32.16 6.41 -30.34
CA PRO A 894 33.44 7.06 -30.48
C PRO A 894 33.98 7.65 -29.16
N GLU A 895 33.08 8.21 -28.32
CA GLU A 895 33.42 8.74 -27.02
C GLU A 895 33.87 7.65 -26.05
N GLY A 896 33.18 6.51 -26.05
CA GLY A 896 33.53 5.32 -25.25
C GLY A 896 34.88 4.73 -25.65
N GLN A 897 35.13 4.61 -26.96
CA GLN A 897 36.42 4.16 -27.47
C GLN A 897 37.55 5.14 -27.07
N ALA A 898 37.31 6.44 -27.15
CA ALA A 898 38.25 7.47 -26.69
C ALA A 898 38.46 7.39 -25.17
N TYR A 899 37.43 7.07 -24.40
CA TYR A 899 37.52 6.84 -22.95
C TYR A 899 38.42 5.66 -22.61
N VAL A 900 38.22 4.53 -23.24
CA VAL A 900 39.06 3.33 -23.06
C VAL A 900 40.50 3.60 -23.49
N ALA A 901 40.68 4.27 -24.61
CA ALA A 901 42.02 4.59 -25.13
C ALA A 901 42.83 5.53 -24.25
N ARG A 902 42.22 6.32 -23.38
CA ARG A 902 42.90 7.21 -22.41
C ARG A 902 43.47 6.46 -21.21
N ASP A 903 43.11 5.22 -21.02
CA ASP A 903 43.56 4.41 -19.90
C ASP A 903 44.59 3.36 -20.36
N PRO A 904 45.87 3.63 -20.12
CA PRO A 904 46.92 2.67 -20.48
C PRO A 904 46.92 1.42 -19.57
N SER A 905 46.18 1.44 -18.45
CA SER A 905 46.09 0.29 -17.55
C SER A 905 45.08 -0.75 -18.01
N GLY A 906 44.24 -0.45 -19.02
CA GLY A 906 43.17 -1.33 -19.50
C GLY A 906 42.06 -1.57 -18.52
N ARG A 907 41.89 -0.71 -17.52
CA ARG A 907 40.87 -0.86 -16.46
C ARG A 907 39.55 -0.14 -16.76
N ALA A 908 39.61 0.88 -17.65
CA ALA A 908 38.42 1.69 -17.97
C ALA A 908 37.26 0.85 -18.51
N ASP A 909 37.56 -0.09 -19.39
CA ASP A 909 36.57 -1.00 -19.95
C ASP A 909 35.95 -1.88 -18.88
N ASP A 910 36.75 -2.45 -17.98
CA ASP A 910 36.29 -3.29 -16.91
C ASP A 910 35.40 -2.55 -15.90
N TYR A 911 35.81 -1.35 -15.45
CA TYR A 911 35.01 -0.52 -14.53
C TYR A 911 33.70 -0.09 -15.15
N TYR A 912 33.73 0.35 -16.40
CA TYR A 912 32.51 0.77 -17.08
C TYR A 912 31.57 -0.40 -17.32
N SER A 913 32.06 -1.53 -17.75
CA SER A 913 31.28 -2.75 -17.93
C SER A 913 30.64 -3.20 -16.62
N ALA A 914 31.38 -3.14 -15.50
CA ALA A 914 30.84 -3.42 -14.18
C ALA A 914 29.79 -2.39 -13.73
N HIS A 915 29.94 -1.11 -14.09
CA HIS A 915 28.97 -0.06 -13.77
C HIS A 915 27.63 -0.28 -14.47
N VAL A 916 27.62 -0.66 -15.74
CA VAL A 916 26.39 -0.92 -16.49
C VAL A 916 25.76 -2.27 -16.17
N THR A 917 26.49 -3.18 -15.55
CA THR A 917 25.97 -4.44 -15.03
C THR A 917 25.19 -4.16 -13.74
N ARG A 918 23.89 -3.93 -13.87
CA ARG A 918 23.00 -3.55 -12.75
C ARG A 918 22.10 -4.70 -12.33
N PRO A 919 22.39 -5.38 -11.20
CA PRO A 919 21.56 -6.49 -10.75
C PRO A 919 20.09 -6.10 -10.63
N LEU A 920 19.79 -4.92 -10.11
CA LEU A 920 18.41 -4.46 -9.88
C LEU A 920 17.62 -4.12 -11.17
N ASN A 921 18.23 -4.19 -12.35
CA ASN A 921 17.50 -4.13 -13.61
C ASN A 921 16.75 -5.44 -13.91
N TYR A 922 16.95 -6.45 -13.08
CA TYR A 922 16.32 -7.76 -13.22
C TYR A 922 15.44 -8.08 -12.01
N GLY A 923 14.42 -8.88 -12.26
CA GLY A 923 13.47 -9.34 -11.25
C GLY A 923 14.03 -10.41 -10.32
N VAL A 924 13.15 -10.96 -9.50
CA VAL A 924 13.51 -11.96 -8.48
C VAL A 924 14.08 -13.23 -9.09
N PRO A 925 15.16 -13.81 -8.52
CA PRO A 925 15.73 -15.08 -8.94
C PRO A 925 14.88 -16.23 -8.40
N ARG A 926 15.27 -17.47 -8.78
CA ARG A 926 14.73 -18.67 -8.15
C ARG A 926 15.11 -18.70 -6.67
N GLN A 927 14.12 -18.96 -5.81
CA GLN A 927 14.30 -19.07 -4.36
C GLN A 927 13.50 -20.26 -3.83
N PHE A 928 14.01 -20.90 -2.79
CA PHE A 928 13.30 -21.93 -2.04
C PHE A 928 13.29 -21.57 -0.56
N ARG A 929 12.14 -21.70 0.09
CA ARG A 929 11.96 -21.46 1.51
C ARG A 929 11.23 -22.64 2.14
N LEU A 930 11.72 -23.12 3.25
CA LEU A 930 11.05 -24.17 4.04
C LEU A 930 10.28 -23.53 5.16
N GLY A 931 9.01 -23.91 5.30
CA GLY A 931 8.13 -23.40 6.34
C GLY A 931 7.53 -24.51 7.19
N LEU A 932 7.40 -24.21 8.47
CA LEU A 932 6.68 -25.02 9.44
C LEU A 932 5.65 -24.14 10.14
N ARG A 933 4.41 -24.55 10.11
CA ARG A 933 3.32 -23.93 10.84
C ARG A 933 2.66 -24.92 11.79
N PHE A 934 2.22 -24.43 12.93
CA PHE A 934 1.42 -25.18 13.89
C PHE A 934 0.23 -24.35 14.37
N ASP A 935 -0.90 -25.04 14.59
CA ASP A 935 -2.13 -24.46 15.12
C ASP A 935 -2.64 -25.34 16.27
N LEU A 936 -2.78 -24.77 17.47
CA LEU A 936 -3.40 -25.37 18.64
C LEU A 936 -4.75 -24.69 18.86
N ARG A 937 -5.84 -25.46 18.85
CA ARG A 937 -7.21 -24.98 18.98
C ARG A 937 -7.92 -25.55 20.20
#